data_e59ee9f0d7d82863cef0a374a5207acc
#
_entry.id   e59ee9f0d7d82863cef0a374a5207acc
#
_cell.length_a   1.000
_cell.length_b   1.000
_cell.length_c   1.000
_cell.angle_alpha   90.00
_cell.angle_beta   90.00
_cell.angle_gamma   90.00
#
_symmetry.space_group_name_H-M   'P 1'
#
loop_
_entity.id
_entity.type
_entity.pdbx_description
1 polymer ?
#
loop_
_entity_poly.entity_id
_entity_poly.type
_entity_poly.pdbx_seq_one_letter_code
_entity_poly.pdbx_strand_id
1 'polypeptide(L)'
;DRYSHIQYNALKTAKIEYPSENEMLLTLEDTVLNHSMEGEILQILEKILVERCGFSVKIHTAYVEKETGRFQEEEEAKIRLKVDAIYSRTKGRREEGEQTASAEGSGQSTAQDPETGKAAETAQKPKTENAGGVTKSFQGGSRGEFKRGEFKKGEFRKGGNFEKGALKRSDNPDVIYGRDFEEEAMKIEELIGEMGEVVIRGKVLSVDTRDIKNEKTIIIFNISDFTDTMTIKMFVRTEQVKEVTGDIKPGAFLKVKGICMMDKFDHELAIGSIAGIKKIPDFTNTRMDTSARKRVELHCHTKMSDMDGVSEAKDIVKRAYKWGHRAIAITDHGVVQSFTDANHVWDDLWKAEKGKRKEAGDENPDKQDFFKIIYGVEAYLVDDLKEIVTNDKGQSLHEDYVVFDIETTGFSPVNNRIIEIGAVKVSGGEIVDRFSTFVNPDVPIPFEIEKLTSIRDEDVMDSPQIDVILPQFLQFCEGCIMVAHNASFDMSFIMENCRRLGYPQEFTYVDTVGISRVLLKNQSKHTLDAVAKTLGISLENHHRAVDDAECTAHIFVKFIKMLEEQDIHNLTEVNALGASSVDAVKKMPSYHAIILAKNDLGRINLYRLVSQSHLTYFSKHPRIPKSLVMKYREGLILGSACEAGELYRALLDGQSDAQIARLVKFYDYLEIQPCGNNKFMIASERVRNVNSIEDIQNINRKIVSLGEQFHKPVVATCDVHFLDPEDEVYRRIIMAGRGFDDADDQAPLYLHLSLIHISEPTRLLSI
;
A
#
# COMPACT_ATOMS: atom_id res chain seq x y z
N ASP A 1 -21.89 -7.68 11.02
CA ASP A 1 -21.15 -6.42 10.92
C ASP A 1 -20.18 -6.16 12.11
N ARG A 2 -20.20 -6.97 13.16
CA ARG A 2 -19.38 -6.77 14.37
C ARG A 2 -18.36 -7.88 14.61
N TYR A 3 -18.46 -8.93 13.85
CA TYR A 3 -17.48 -9.99 13.74
C TYR A 3 -16.60 -9.76 12.50
N SER A 4 -15.63 -10.60 12.23
CA SER A 4 -14.72 -10.37 11.10
C SER A 4 -15.50 -10.27 9.78
N HIS A 5 -15.03 -9.44 8.87
CA HIS A 5 -15.68 -9.25 7.55
C HIS A 5 -15.76 -10.56 6.75
N ILE A 6 -14.83 -11.46 6.99
CA ILE A 6 -14.81 -12.78 6.36
C ILE A 6 -15.97 -13.65 6.89
N GLN A 7 -16.16 -13.69 8.22
CA GLN A 7 -17.26 -14.41 8.86
C GLN A 7 -18.62 -13.83 8.43
N TYR A 8 -18.72 -12.49 8.37
CA TYR A 8 -19.92 -11.81 7.85
C TYR A 8 -20.22 -12.19 6.40
N ASN A 9 -19.23 -12.19 5.51
CA ASN A 9 -19.46 -12.56 4.11
C ASN A 9 -19.83 -14.03 3.96
N ALA A 10 -19.23 -14.94 4.72
CA ALA A 10 -19.60 -16.34 4.74
C ALA A 10 -21.07 -16.54 5.16
N LEU A 11 -21.49 -15.85 6.23
CA LEU A 11 -22.87 -15.91 6.72
C LEU A 11 -23.87 -15.18 5.83
N LYS A 12 -23.45 -14.09 5.15
CA LYS A 12 -24.31 -13.34 4.23
C LYS A 12 -24.72 -14.15 2.98
N THR A 13 -23.82 -15.02 2.51
CA THR A 13 -24.08 -15.90 1.36
C THR A 13 -24.63 -17.26 1.80
N ALA A 14 -24.61 -17.56 3.09
CA ALA A 14 -25.09 -18.82 3.63
C ALA A 14 -26.61 -18.97 3.52
N LYS A 15 -27.04 -20.19 3.25
CA LYS A 15 -28.45 -20.57 3.32
C LYS A 15 -28.72 -21.24 4.67
N ILE A 16 -29.73 -20.76 5.38
CA ILE A 16 -30.14 -21.30 6.68
C ILE A 16 -31.47 -22.04 6.52
N GLU A 17 -31.51 -23.29 6.97
CA GLU A 17 -32.69 -24.12 6.98
C GLU A 17 -32.90 -24.73 8.37
N TYR A 18 -34.12 -24.91 8.80
CA TYR A 18 -34.47 -25.53 10.09
C TYR A 18 -35.14 -26.88 9.87
N PRO A 19 -34.36 -27.99 9.85
CA PRO A 19 -34.93 -29.33 9.64
C PRO A 19 -35.86 -29.77 10.77
N SER A 20 -35.66 -29.28 11.98
CA SER A 20 -36.52 -29.49 13.15
C SER A 20 -36.49 -28.27 14.10
N GLU A 21 -37.33 -28.27 15.17
CA GLU A 21 -37.36 -27.17 16.14
C GLU A 21 -36.05 -26.95 16.87
N ASN A 22 -35.17 -27.95 16.93
CA ASN A 22 -33.90 -27.91 17.65
C ASN A 22 -32.66 -28.11 16.76
N GLU A 23 -32.82 -28.04 15.44
CA GLU A 23 -31.74 -28.25 14.47
C GLU A 23 -31.74 -27.16 13.41
N MET A 24 -30.54 -26.63 13.17
CA MET A 24 -30.25 -25.65 12.11
C MET A 24 -29.26 -26.26 11.11
N LEU A 25 -29.54 -26.16 9.84
CA LEU A 25 -28.62 -26.52 8.76
C LEU A 25 -28.10 -25.21 8.13
N LEU A 26 -26.79 -24.97 8.23
CA LEU A 26 -26.08 -23.86 7.64
C LEU A 26 -25.36 -24.35 6.39
N THR A 27 -25.83 -23.94 5.22
CA THR A 27 -25.17 -24.25 3.95
C THR A 27 -24.28 -23.11 3.52
N LEU A 28 -22.96 -23.37 3.46
CA LEU A 28 -21.91 -22.43 3.07
C LEU A 28 -21.43 -22.71 1.64
N GLU A 29 -20.81 -21.71 0.99
CA GLU A 29 -20.08 -21.93 -0.27
C GLU A 29 -18.86 -22.82 -0.01
N ASP A 30 -18.58 -23.81 -0.90
CA ASP A 30 -17.42 -24.70 -0.80
C ASP A 30 -16.14 -23.95 -1.18
N THR A 31 -15.50 -23.35 -0.18
CA THR A 31 -14.23 -22.62 -0.30
C THR A 31 -13.26 -23.05 0.81
N VAL A 32 -11.98 -23.03 0.51
CA VAL A 32 -10.93 -23.35 1.50
C VAL A 32 -11.06 -22.44 2.74
N LEU A 33 -11.46 -21.19 2.54
CA LEU A 33 -11.65 -20.21 3.60
C LEU A 33 -12.83 -20.58 4.50
N ASN A 34 -14.01 -20.92 3.95
CA ASN A 34 -15.17 -21.31 4.73
C ASN A 34 -14.92 -22.59 5.54
N HIS A 35 -14.17 -23.57 4.97
CA HIS A 35 -13.76 -24.76 5.71
C HIS A 35 -12.80 -24.44 6.87
N SER A 36 -11.87 -23.51 6.70
CA SER A 36 -10.93 -23.14 7.75
C SER A 36 -11.57 -22.38 8.91
N MET A 37 -12.71 -21.70 8.62
CA MET A 37 -13.42 -20.85 9.60
C MET A 37 -14.70 -21.50 10.15
N GLU A 38 -15.04 -22.71 9.74
CA GLU A 38 -16.26 -23.40 10.16
C GLU A 38 -16.42 -23.40 11.69
N GLY A 39 -15.36 -23.75 12.42
CA GLY A 39 -15.38 -23.80 13.87
C GLY A 39 -15.69 -22.45 14.53
N GLU A 40 -15.13 -21.37 14.00
CA GLU A 40 -15.38 -20.01 14.51
C GLU A 40 -16.80 -19.53 14.18
N ILE A 41 -17.28 -19.80 12.97
CA ILE A 41 -18.65 -19.47 12.55
C ILE A 41 -19.67 -20.17 13.43
N LEU A 42 -19.45 -21.47 13.73
CA LEU A 42 -20.32 -22.23 14.60
C LEU A 42 -20.34 -21.69 16.03
N GLN A 43 -19.18 -21.35 16.61
CA GLN A 43 -19.09 -20.75 17.94
C GLN A 43 -19.83 -19.42 18.02
N ILE A 44 -19.72 -18.57 16.99
CA ILE A 44 -20.41 -17.27 16.93
C ILE A 44 -21.94 -17.48 16.89
N LEU A 45 -22.40 -18.39 16.05
CA LEU A 45 -23.84 -18.68 15.93
C LEU A 45 -24.38 -19.31 17.22
N GLU A 46 -23.66 -20.24 17.84
CA GLU A 46 -24.02 -20.86 19.10
C GLU A 46 -24.10 -19.82 20.22
N LYS A 47 -23.11 -18.93 20.32
CA LYS A 47 -23.12 -17.81 21.25
C LYS A 47 -24.36 -16.93 21.08
N ILE A 48 -24.66 -16.50 19.86
CA ILE A 48 -25.82 -15.64 19.57
C ILE A 48 -27.14 -16.35 19.92
N LEU A 49 -27.29 -17.60 19.49
CA LEU A 49 -28.54 -18.33 19.66
C LEU A 49 -28.78 -18.74 21.11
N VAL A 50 -27.74 -19.23 21.82
CA VAL A 50 -27.87 -19.69 23.19
C VAL A 50 -27.88 -18.52 24.19
N GLU A 51 -26.85 -17.67 24.15
CA GLU A 51 -26.67 -16.63 25.16
C GLU A 51 -27.62 -15.45 25.00
N ARG A 52 -27.91 -15.04 23.74
CA ARG A 52 -28.76 -13.86 23.51
C ARG A 52 -30.20 -14.18 23.18
N CYS A 53 -30.46 -15.28 22.52
CA CYS A 53 -31.82 -15.65 22.10
C CYS A 53 -32.44 -16.73 22.97
N GLY A 54 -31.66 -17.40 23.84
CA GLY A 54 -32.13 -18.47 24.70
C GLY A 54 -32.52 -19.76 23.97
N PHE A 55 -32.05 -19.94 22.70
CA PHE A 55 -32.36 -21.10 21.89
C PHE A 55 -31.21 -22.11 21.92
N SER A 56 -31.46 -23.30 22.43
CA SER A 56 -30.54 -24.43 22.29
C SER A 56 -30.77 -25.16 21.00
N VAL A 57 -30.00 -24.84 19.96
CA VAL A 57 -30.12 -25.41 18.62
C VAL A 57 -28.81 -26.12 18.25
N LYS A 58 -28.92 -27.35 17.71
CA LYS A 58 -27.77 -28.03 17.09
C LYS A 58 -27.56 -27.50 15.68
N ILE A 59 -26.37 -26.98 15.41
CA ILE A 59 -26.03 -26.44 14.11
C ILE A 59 -25.25 -27.49 13.32
N HIS A 60 -25.73 -27.80 12.12
CA HIS A 60 -25.07 -28.68 11.16
C HIS A 60 -24.62 -27.85 9.96
N THR A 61 -23.42 -28.11 9.45
CA THR A 61 -22.89 -27.44 8.27
C THR A 61 -22.98 -28.32 7.05
N ALA A 62 -23.25 -27.71 5.91
CA ALA A 62 -23.20 -28.33 4.58
C ALA A 62 -22.50 -27.34 3.63
N TYR A 63 -21.91 -27.86 2.56
CA TYR A 63 -21.19 -27.06 1.57
C TYR A 63 -21.84 -27.22 0.20
N VAL A 64 -21.91 -26.13 -0.55
CA VAL A 64 -22.41 -26.10 -1.92
C VAL A 64 -21.36 -25.48 -2.84
N GLU A 65 -21.07 -26.14 -3.96
CA GLU A 65 -20.17 -25.56 -4.97
C GLU A 65 -20.76 -24.25 -5.50
N LYS A 66 -19.92 -23.22 -5.60
CA LYS A 66 -20.29 -21.94 -6.16
C LYS A 66 -20.65 -22.12 -7.63
N GLU A 67 -21.82 -21.69 -8.05
CA GLU A 67 -22.16 -21.58 -9.47
C GLU A 67 -21.24 -20.55 -10.13
N THR A 68 -20.12 -21.02 -10.66
CA THR A 68 -19.20 -20.19 -11.44
C THR A 68 -19.83 -19.87 -12.78
N GLY A 69 -20.02 -18.60 -13.06
CA GLY A 69 -20.48 -18.18 -14.39
C GLY A 69 -19.46 -18.59 -15.46
N ARG A 70 -19.92 -18.98 -16.64
CA ARG A 70 -19.13 -19.46 -17.81
C ARG A 70 -17.85 -18.65 -18.08
N PHE A 71 -17.85 -17.39 -17.75
CA PHE A 71 -16.69 -16.49 -17.92
C PHE A 71 -15.54 -16.77 -16.92
N GLN A 72 -15.87 -17.17 -15.68
CA GLN A 72 -14.86 -17.55 -14.69
C GLN A 72 -14.24 -18.91 -14.99
N GLU A 73 -15.03 -19.87 -15.49
CA GLU A 73 -14.51 -21.19 -15.91
C GLU A 73 -13.53 -21.08 -17.08
N GLU A 74 -13.76 -20.16 -18.03
CA GLU A 74 -12.84 -19.91 -19.14
C GLU A 74 -11.56 -19.20 -18.69
N GLU A 75 -11.61 -18.31 -17.70
CA GLU A 75 -10.43 -17.65 -17.12
C GLU A 75 -9.61 -18.62 -16.26
N GLU A 76 -10.25 -19.42 -15.41
CA GLU A 76 -9.56 -20.44 -14.60
C GLU A 76 -8.91 -21.53 -15.47
N ALA A 77 -9.57 -21.92 -16.57
CA ALA A 77 -8.99 -22.85 -17.54
C ALA A 77 -7.74 -22.26 -18.22
N LYS A 78 -7.75 -20.95 -18.54
CA LYS A 78 -6.57 -20.25 -19.08
C LYS A 78 -5.44 -20.14 -18.06
N ILE A 79 -5.78 -19.89 -16.79
CA ILE A 79 -4.79 -19.83 -15.69
C ILE A 79 -4.20 -21.20 -15.43
N ARG A 80 -4.99 -22.28 -15.38
CA ARG A 80 -4.49 -23.66 -15.25
C ARG A 80 -3.54 -24.04 -16.38
N LEU A 81 -3.88 -23.73 -17.63
CA LEU A 81 -3.00 -23.97 -18.78
C LEU A 81 -1.66 -23.20 -18.67
N LYS A 82 -1.70 -21.97 -18.15
CA LYS A 82 -0.47 -21.18 -17.91
C LYS A 82 0.38 -21.77 -16.78
N VAL A 83 -0.26 -22.20 -15.69
CA VAL A 83 0.43 -22.84 -14.55
C VAL A 83 1.05 -24.16 -14.95
N ASP A 84 0.34 -25.02 -15.70
CA ASP A 84 0.86 -26.30 -16.20
C ASP A 84 2.01 -26.12 -17.20
N ALA A 85 1.97 -25.05 -18.00
CA ALA A 85 3.07 -24.68 -18.90
C ALA A 85 4.32 -24.21 -18.12
N ILE A 86 4.13 -23.51 -16.99
CA ILE A 86 5.22 -23.09 -16.09
C ILE A 86 5.79 -24.30 -15.34
N TYR A 87 4.94 -25.19 -14.82
CA TYR A 87 5.37 -26.41 -14.13
C TYR A 87 6.15 -27.38 -15.04
N SER A 88 5.73 -27.54 -16.30
CA SER A 88 6.47 -28.36 -17.27
C SER A 88 7.82 -27.75 -17.65
N ARG A 89 7.95 -26.42 -17.69
CA ARG A 89 9.23 -25.71 -17.90
C ARG A 89 10.20 -25.85 -16.72
N THR A 90 9.68 -25.84 -15.49
CA THR A 90 10.51 -25.98 -14.28
C THR A 90 10.94 -27.44 -14.03
N LYS A 91 10.16 -28.43 -14.45
CA LYS A 91 10.50 -29.85 -14.32
C LYS A 91 11.63 -30.28 -15.28
N GLY A 92 11.61 -29.78 -16.51
CA GLY A 92 12.69 -30.01 -17.47
C GLY A 92 14.04 -29.42 -17.03
N ARG A 93 14.02 -28.28 -16.30
CA ARG A 93 15.26 -27.66 -15.78
C ARG A 93 15.89 -28.39 -14.57
N ARG A 94 15.11 -29.18 -13.82
CA ARG A 94 15.65 -29.97 -12.69
C ARG A 94 16.28 -31.29 -13.13
N GLU A 95 15.83 -31.88 -14.21
CA GLU A 95 16.38 -33.13 -14.71
C GLU A 95 17.73 -32.95 -15.48
N GLU A 96 17.99 -31.76 -16.05
CA GLU A 96 19.27 -31.41 -16.68
C GLU A 96 20.34 -30.93 -15.68
N GLY A 97 19.95 -30.46 -14.48
CA GLY A 97 20.88 -30.02 -13.43
C GLY A 97 21.50 -31.14 -12.60
N GLU A 98 20.95 -32.37 -12.62
CA GLU A 98 21.46 -33.51 -11.85
C GLU A 98 22.46 -34.41 -12.63
N GLN A 99 22.65 -34.19 -13.93
CA GLN A 99 23.60 -34.97 -14.71
C GLN A 99 25.01 -34.36 -14.89
N THR A 100 25.25 -33.15 -14.38
CA THR A 100 26.56 -32.46 -14.53
C THR A 100 27.32 -32.20 -13.23
N ALA A 101 26.91 -32.78 -12.10
CA ALA A 101 27.62 -32.63 -10.82
C ALA A 101 28.13 -33.95 -10.25
N SER A 102 28.92 -34.68 -11.03
CA SER A 102 29.71 -35.81 -10.53
C SER A 102 31.04 -35.90 -11.26
N ALA A 103 31.99 -35.03 -10.91
CA ALA A 103 33.46 -35.30 -11.02
C ALA A 103 34.19 -34.15 -10.28
N GLU A 104 35.14 -34.63 -9.38
CA GLU A 104 36.21 -33.86 -8.72
C GLU A 104 35.78 -33.01 -7.50
N GLY A 105 36.24 -33.31 -6.32
CA GLY A 105 37.47 -33.67 -5.75
C GLY A 105 37.43 -33.61 -4.22
N SER A 106 38.03 -34.54 -3.62
CA SER A 106 38.30 -34.86 -2.21
C SER A 106 38.84 -33.70 -1.35
N GLY A 107 38.39 -33.61 -0.06
CA GLY A 107 39.05 -32.81 0.97
C GLY A 107 38.39 -32.93 2.33
N GLN A 108 38.97 -33.73 3.22
CA GLN A 108 38.58 -34.04 4.60
C GLN A 108 38.41 -32.84 5.54
N SER A 109 37.47 -32.88 6.48
CA SER A 109 37.70 -33.10 7.93
C SER A 109 36.42 -32.93 8.76
N THR A 110 36.00 -33.99 9.42
CA THR A 110 35.79 -34.22 10.89
C THR A 110 35.04 -33.12 11.66
N ALA A 111 34.03 -33.32 12.39
CA ALA A 111 33.46 -34.30 13.34
C ALA A 111 32.24 -33.59 13.96
N GLN A 112 31.25 -34.15 14.36
CA GLN A 112 30.73 -35.07 15.38
C GLN A 112 29.22 -34.82 15.55
N ASP A 113 28.49 -35.91 15.43
CA ASP A 113 27.15 -36.13 15.97
C ASP A 113 27.20 -36.28 17.51
N PRO A 114 26.07 -36.29 18.27
CA PRO A 114 25.21 -37.46 18.25
C PRO A 114 23.69 -37.25 18.48
N GLU A 115 22.96 -38.19 17.87
CA GLU A 115 21.92 -39.07 18.44
C GLU A 115 20.72 -38.45 19.21
N THR A 116 19.48 -38.84 19.00
CA THR A 116 18.71 -40.10 19.02
C THR A 116 17.26 -39.74 18.59
N GLY A 117 16.40 -40.57 18.07
CA GLY A 117 16.18 -41.94 17.89
C GLY A 117 14.76 -42.20 17.42
N LYS A 118 14.63 -43.14 16.51
CA LYS A 118 13.57 -44.12 16.24
C LYS A 118 12.08 -43.74 16.45
N ALA A 119 11.19 -43.98 15.48
CA ALA A 119 10.72 -45.31 15.11
C ALA A 119 9.98 -45.31 13.77
N ALA A 120 10.12 -46.40 13.06
CA ALA A 120 9.45 -46.78 11.83
C ALA A 120 8.05 -47.33 12.11
N GLU A 121 7.15 -47.19 11.13
CA GLU A 121 6.28 -48.32 10.75
C GLU A 121 5.71 -48.17 9.36
N THR A 122 5.85 -49.22 8.65
CA THR A 122 5.42 -49.68 7.35
C THR A 122 3.90 -49.81 7.18
N ALA A 123 3.39 -49.57 5.97
CA ALA A 123 2.37 -50.42 5.32
C ALA A 123 2.14 -49.98 3.85
N GLN A 124 2.64 -50.74 2.93
CA GLN A 124 1.97 -51.60 1.94
C GLN A 124 1.02 -50.97 0.93
N LYS A 125 1.49 -51.07 -0.34
CA LYS A 125 0.67 -51.03 -1.57
C LYS A 125 -0.24 -52.27 -1.68
N PRO A 126 -1.35 -52.16 -2.42
CA PRO A 126 -1.75 -53.27 -3.29
C PRO A 126 -1.72 -52.90 -4.78
N LYS A 127 -1.25 -53.89 -5.54
CA LYS A 127 -1.41 -54.05 -6.98
C LYS A 127 -2.79 -54.66 -7.27
N THR A 128 -3.38 -54.32 -8.41
CA THR A 128 -4.16 -55.21 -9.32
C THR A 128 -4.33 -54.44 -10.63
N GLU A 129 -3.84 -54.89 -11.69
CA GLU A 129 -4.16 -55.91 -12.72
C GLU A 129 -5.09 -55.39 -13.83
N ASN A 130 -4.48 -55.41 -15.01
CA ASN A 130 -4.88 -55.58 -16.38
C ASN A 130 -6.38 -55.85 -16.73
N ALA A 131 -6.85 -55.16 -17.77
CA ALA A 131 -7.46 -55.80 -18.95
C ALA A 131 -7.68 -54.74 -20.05
N GLY A 132 -7.09 -54.91 -21.19
CA GLY A 132 -7.75 -55.46 -22.35
C GLY A 132 -7.79 -54.43 -23.46
N GLY A 133 -6.94 -54.56 -24.46
CA GLY A 133 -6.80 -53.79 -25.67
C GLY A 133 -8.01 -53.87 -26.64
N VAL A 134 -8.06 -52.86 -27.50
CA VAL A 134 -8.56 -53.03 -28.89
C VAL A 134 -7.77 -52.10 -29.80
N THR A 135 -6.92 -52.66 -30.58
CA THR A 135 -6.33 -52.09 -31.80
C THR A 135 -7.42 -51.98 -32.88
N LYS A 136 -7.56 -50.82 -33.46
CA LYS A 136 -8.09 -50.65 -34.81
C LYS A 136 -7.18 -49.79 -35.64
N SER A 137 -6.48 -50.43 -36.52
CA SER A 137 -5.81 -49.91 -37.72
C SER A 137 -6.89 -49.35 -38.68
N PHE A 138 -6.65 -48.15 -39.20
CA PHE A 138 -7.24 -47.74 -40.46
C PHE A 138 -6.14 -47.36 -41.43
N GLN A 139 -6.06 -48.16 -42.50
CA GLN A 139 -5.29 -47.95 -43.72
C GLN A 139 -5.98 -46.92 -44.61
N GLY A 140 -5.18 -46.04 -45.21
CA GLY A 140 -5.21 -45.75 -46.62
C GLY A 140 -6.33 -44.89 -47.17
N GLY A 141 -6.01 -43.73 -47.68
CA GLY A 141 -6.88 -42.89 -48.48
C GLY A 141 -6.16 -41.76 -49.18
N SER A 142 -5.67 -42.07 -50.38
CA SER A 142 -5.43 -41.28 -51.60
C SER A 142 -4.83 -39.86 -51.54
N ARG A 143 -3.70 -39.79 -52.23
CA ARG A 143 -3.07 -38.60 -52.84
C ARG A 143 -4.12 -37.76 -53.59
N GLY A 144 -4.36 -36.53 -53.13
CA GLY A 144 -5.00 -35.45 -53.90
C GLY A 144 -3.94 -34.60 -54.55
N GLU A 145 -3.83 -34.64 -55.86
CA GLU A 145 -3.04 -33.75 -56.68
C GLU A 145 -3.56 -32.32 -56.55
N PHE A 146 -2.76 -31.43 -55.99
CA PHE A 146 -3.00 -30.00 -56.13
C PHE A 146 -2.52 -29.53 -57.50
N LYS A 147 -3.49 -29.18 -58.38
CA LYS A 147 -3.26 -28.50 -59.67
C LYS A 147 -2.56 -27.14 -59.42
N ARG A 148 -1.43 -26.99 -60.13
CA ARG A 148 -0.73 -25.71 -60.31
C ARG A 148 -1.70 -24.72 -60.94
N GLY A 149 -2.14 -23.72 -60.13
CA GLY A 149 -2.82 -22.54 -60.63
C GLY A 149 -1.81 -21.62 -61.33
N GLU A 150 -2.04 -21.31 -62.58
CA GLU A 150 -1.30 -20.35 -63.37
C GLU A 150 -1.44 -18.94 -62.77
N PHE A 151 -0.34 -18.40 -62.24
CA PHE A 151 -0.28 -17.00 -61.89
C PHE A 151 -0.16 -16.14 -63.16
N LYS A 152 -1.21 -15.35 -63.44
CA LYS A 152 -1.17 -14.26 -64.44
C LYS A 152 -0.05 -13.30 -64.10
N LYS A 153 0.89 -13.11 -65.02
CA LYS A 153 1.91 -12.07 -65.02
C LYS A 153 1.23 -10.71 -64.94
N GLY A 154 1.20 -10.10 -63.75
CA GLY A 154 0.94 -8.69 -63.59
C GLY A 154 2.20 -7.90 -63.99
N GLU A 155 2.02 -6.83 -64.69
CA GLU A 155 3.06 -5.93 -65.22
C GLU A 155 3.96 -5.45 -64.09
N PHE A 156 5.24 -5.85 -64.14
CA PHE A 156 6.30 -5.29 -63.33
C PHE A 156 6.61 -3.87 -63.80
N ARG A 157 6.22 -2.85 -63.04
CA ARG A 157 6.84 -1.52 -63.14
C ARG A 157 8.33 -1.72 -62.90
N LYS A 158 9.16 -1.28 -63.87
CA LYS A 158 10.62 -1.27 -63.76
C LYS A 158 11.01 -0.49 -62.52
N GLY A 159 11.41 -1.20 -61.48
CA GLY A 159 12.04 -0.63 -60.29
C GLY A 159 13.45 -0.14 -60.62
N GLY A 160 13.86 0.94 -59.97
CA GLY A 160 15.16 1.55 -60.13
C GLY A 160 16.32 0.55 -59.98
N ASN A 161 17.42 0.82 -60.64
CA ASN A 161 18.65 0.05 -60.59
C ASN A 161 19.28 0.16 -59.19
N PHE A 162 18.96 -0.77 -58.31
CA PHE A 162 19.69 -0.89 -57.03
C PHE A 162 20.96 -1.76 -57.26
N GLU A 163 22.12 -1.23 -56.86
CA GLU A 163 23.39 -1.93 -56.94
C GLU A 163 23.33 -3.24 -56.12
N LYS A 164 23.94 -4.33 -56.66
CA LYS A 164 24.09 -5.59 -55.94
C LYS A 164 24.95 -5.35 -54.68
N GLY A 165 24.32 -5.25 -53.51
CA GLY A 165 24.98 -5.01 -52.21
C GLY A 165 24.46 -3.78 -51.49
N ALA A 166 23.50 -3.02 -52.05
CA ALA A 166 22.87 -1.89 -51.35
C ALA A 166 22.08 -2.35 -50.13
N LEU A 167 22.25 -1.65 -49.00
CA LEU A 167 21.51 -1.87 -47.74
C LEU A 167 20.01 -1.65 -47.94
N LYS A 168 19.65 -0.60 -48.64
CA LYS A 168 18.27 -0.24 -48.97
C LYS A 168 17.90 -0.66 -50.39
N ARG A 169 16.73 -1.25 -50.51
CA ARG A 169 16.11 -1.60 -51.80
C ARG A 169 14.75 -0.93 -51.96
N SER A 170 14.65 0.31 -51.46
CA SER A 170 13.46 1.14 -51.48
C SER A 170 13.86 2.61 -51.49
N ASP A 171 13.06 3.45 -52.16
CA ASP A 171 13.20 4.90 -52.15
C ASP A 171 12.53 5.56 -50.93
N ASN A 172 11.86 4.77 -50.09
CA ASN A 172 11.24 5.25 -48.88
C ASN A 172 12.33 5.62 -47.83
N PRO A 173 12.36 6.89 -47.34
CA PRO A 173 13.36 7.37 -46.40
C PRO A 173 13.31 6.62 -45.04
N ASP A 174 12.14 6.11 -44.67
CA ASP A 174 11.95 5.40 -43.40
C ASP A 174 12.50 3.98 -43.41
N VAL A 175 12.78 3.39 -44.58
CA VAL A 175 13.41 2.08 -44.68
C VAL A 175 14.88 2.19 -44.31
N ILE A 176 15.29 1.43 -43.29
CA ILE A 176 16.68 1.34 -42.81
C ILE A 176 17.42 0.24 -43.57
N TYR A 177 16.77 -0.92 -43.76
CA TYR A 177 17.36 -2.11 -44.34
C TYR A 177 16.36 -2.87 -45.24
N GLY A 178 16.82 -3.46 -46.31
CA GLY A 178 16.06 -4.36 -47.15
C GLY A 178 15.01 -3.66 -48.03
N ARG A 179 13.84 -4.31 -48.17
CA ARG A 179 12.71 -3.83 -48.99
C ARG A 179 11.67 -3.15 -48.11
N ASP A 180 10.91 -2.25 -48.68
CA ASP A 180 9.71 -1.72 -48.03
C ASP A 180 8.60 -2.75 -47.99
N PHE A 181 7.75 -2.66 -46.96
CA PHE A 181 6.64 -3.59 -46.69
C PHE A 181 5.54 -2.90 -45.89
N GLU A 182 4.28 -3.29 -46.14
CA GLU A 182 3.11 -2.65 -45.52
C GLU A 182 2.26 -3.62 -44.67
N GLU A 183 2.62 -4.90 -44.66
CA GLU A 183 1.87 -5.93 -43.89
C GLU A 183 1.71 -5.50 -42.41
N GLU A 184 0.58 -5.81 -41.81
CA GLU A 184 0.33 -5.53 -40.39
C GLU A 184 1.31 -6.29 -39.51
N ALA A 185 1.68 -5.68 -38.38
CA ALA A 185 2.54 -6.31 -37.40
C ALA A 185 1.69 -7.10 -36.42
N MET A 186 2.05 -8.34 -36.17
CA MET A 186 1.49 -9.15 -35.11
C MET A 186 2.14 -8.80 -33.76
N LYS A 187 1.50 -9.19 -32.66
CA LYS A 187 2.07 -9.01 -31.32
C LYS A 187 3.19 -10.01 -31.07
N ILE A 188 4.19 -9.58 -30.31
CA ILE A 188 5.35 -10.44 -30.00
C ILE A 188 4.92 -11.62 -29.11
N GLU A 189 3.97 -11.44 -28.18
CA GLU A 189 3.43 -12.52 -27.34
C GLU A 189 2.76 -13.66 -28.14
N GLU A 190 2.35 -13.40 -29.39
CA GLU A 190 1.76 -14.41 -30.27
C GLU A 190 2.81 -15.32 -30.93
N LEU A 191 4.11 -14.99 -30.80
CA LEU A 191 5.22 -15.78 -31.35
C LEU A 191 5.62 -16.92 -30.40
N ILE A 192 4.85 -17.98 -30.39
CA ILE A 192 5.03 -19.11 -29.47
C ILE A 192 5.92 -20.23 -30.03
N GLY A 193 6.44 -20.08 -31.24
CA GLY A 193 7.28 -21.09 -31.92
C GLY A 193 7.78 -20.64 -33.27
N GLU A 194 8.39 -21.55 -34.05
CA GLU A 194 8.83 -21.26 -35.42
C GLU A 194 7.63 -21.01 -36.34
N MET A 195 7.45 -19.77 -36.80
CA MET A 195 6.27 -19.36 -37.57
C MET A 195 6.59 -18.98 -39.03
N GLY A 196 7.85 -19.11 -39.47
CA GLY A 196 8.25 -18.67 -40.82
C GLY A 196 8.40 -17.16 -40.91
N GLU A 197 7.93 -16.56 -42.04
CA GLU A 197 8.03 -15.10 -42.25
C GLU A 197 6.98 -14.38 -41.40
N VAL A 198 7.46 -13.47 -40.52
CA VAL A 198 6.64 -12.68 -39.60
C VAL A 198 6.96 -11.20 -39.75
N VAL A 199 5.99 -10.37 -39.35
CA VAL A 199 6.15 -8.91 -39.23
C VAL A 199 5.82 -8.53 -37.79
N ILE A 200 6.78 -7.89 -37.11
CA ILE A 200 6.59 -7.32 -35.78
C ILE A 200 6.90 -5.84 -35.75
N ARG A 201 6.45 -5.16 -34.73
CA ARG A 201 6.82 -3.77 -34.43
C ARG A 201 7.21 -3.64 -32.96
N GLY A 202 8.10 -2.70 -32.65
CA GLY A 202 8.44 -2.50 -31.24
C GLY A 202 9.47 -1.39 -31.04
N LYS A 203 9.77 -1.16 -29.78
CA LYS A 203 10.84 -0.28 -29.29
C LYS A 203 12.12 -1.07 -29.14
N VAL A 204 13.21 -0.57 -29.68
CA VAL A 204 14.54 -1.18 -29.49
C VAL A 204 15.00 -0.98 -28.04
N LEU A 205 15.33 -2.06 -27.36
CA LEU A 205 15.79 -2.05 -25.95
C LEU A 205 17.31 -2.02 -25.86
N SER A 206 17.98 -2.86 -26.64
CA SER A 206 19.44 -3.00 -26.66
C SER A 206 19.95 -3.31 -28.05
N VAL A 207 21.19 -2.97 -28.31
CA VAL A 207 21.89 -3.28 -29.58
C VAL A 207 23.30 -3.74 -29.24
N ASP A 208 23.69 -4.87 -29.79
CA ASP A 208 25.02 -5.44 -29.71
C ASP A 208 25.55 -5.76 -31.11
N THR A 209 26.88 -5.74 -31.28
CA THR A 209 27.54 -6.06 -32.59
C THR A 209 28.69 -6.98 -32.34
N ARG A 210 28.79 -8.06 -33.15
CA ARG A 210 29.89 -9.02 -33.08
C ARG A 210 30.50 -9.27 -34.46
N ASP A 211 31.77 -9.01 -34.60
CA ASP A 211 32.49 -9.31 -35.82
C ASP A 211 32.66 -10.82 -36.00
N ILE A 212 32.42 -11.28 -37.22
CA ILE A 212 32.58 -12.66 -37.63
C ILE A 212 33.54 -12.77 -38.82
N LYS A 213 33.92 -13.98 -39.21
CA LYS A 213 34.83 -14.24 -40.32
C LYS A 213 34.27 -13.66 -41.64
N ASN A 214 35.14 -13.31 -42.58
CA ASN A 214 34.82 -12.82 -43.94
C ASN A 214 34.19 -11.41 -43.99
N GLU A 215 34.73 -10.43 -43.22
CA GLU A 215 34.32 -9.02 -43.25
C GLU A 215 32.81 -8.84 -43.03
N LYS A 216 32.23 -9.70 -42.19
CA LYS A 216 30.82 -9.61 -41.78
C LYS A 216 30.73 -9.36 -40.30
N THR A 217 29.70 -8.61 -39.91
CA THR A 217 29.31 -8.36 -38.55
C THR A 217 27.86 -8.81 -38.34
N ILE A 218 27.60 -9.50 -37.24
CA ILE A 218 26.23 -9.76 -36.79
C ILE A 218 25.79 -8.60 -35.92
N ILE A 219 24.66 -8.00 -36.22
CA ILE A 219 23.96 -7.03 -35.36
C ILE A 219 22.85 -7.79 -34.67
N ILE A 220 22.86 -7.73 -33.33
CA ILE A 220 21.87 -8.37 -32.45
C ILE A 220 21.19 -7.24 -31.72
N PHE A 221 19.86 -7.15 -31.82
CA PHE A 221 19.12 -6.18 -31.03
C PHE A 221 17.80 -6.76 -30.51
N ASN A 222 17.39 -6.31 -29.33
CA ASN A 222 16.15 -6.70 -28.70
C ASN A 222 15.09 -5.63 -28.95
N ILE A 223 13.91 -6.07 -29.35
CA ILE A 223 12.76 -5.22 -29.64
C ILE A 223 11.56 -5.70 -28.83
N SER A 224 10.84 -4.79 -28.21
CA SER A 224 9.61 -5.07 -27.44
C SER A 224 8.46 -4.23 -27.95
N ASP A 225 7.29 -4.85 -28.08
CA ASP A 225 6.02 -4.18 -28.32
C ASP A 225 5.20 -4.00 -27.03
N PHE A 226 5.84 -4.26 -25.87
CA PHE A 226 5.30 -4.23 -24.53
C PHE A 226 4.38 -5.42 -24.17
N THR A 227 4.14 -6.34 -25.11
CA THR A 227 3.53 -7.65 -24.78
C THR A 227 4.59 -8.68 -24.46
N ASP A 228 5.70 -8.67 -25.22
CA ASP A 228 6.89 -9.49 -25.00
C ASP A 228 8.12 -8.85 -25.65
N THR A 229 9.26 -9.52 -25.61
CA THR A 229 10.53 -9.10 -26.22
C THR A 229 11.08 -10.15 -27.17
N MET A 230 11.52 -9.71 -28.36
CA MET A 230 12.07 -10.59 -29.38
C MET A 230 13.49 -10.17 -29.78
N THR A 231 14.39 -11.15 -29.86
CA THR A 231 15.75 -10.96 -30.35
C THR A 231 15.77 -10.98 -31.88
N ILE A 232 16.38 -9.95 -32.46
CA ILE A 232 16.58 -9.82 -33.91
C ILE A 232 18.06 -10.03 -34.21
N LYS A 233 18.37 -10.92 -35.15
CA LYS A 233 19.75 -11.20 -35.59
C LYS A 233 19.90 -10.95 -37.08
N MET A 234 20.77 -10.01 -37.48
CA MET A 234 21.01 -9.70 -38.86
C MET A 234 22.51 -9.66 -39.20
N PHE A 235 22.84 -10.08 -40.40
CA PHE A 235 24.21 -10.11 -40.90
C PHE A 235 24.42 -8.99 -41.92
N VAL A 236 25.39 -8.14 -41.66
CA VAL A 236 25.78 -7.03 -42.55
C VAL A 236 27.29 -7.09 -42.83
N ARG A 237 27.76 -6.37 -43.85
CA ARG A 237 29.20 -6.15 -44.02
C ARG A 237 29.71 -5.22 -42.94
N THR A 238 30.93 -5.47 -42.46
CA THR A 238 31.51 -4.67 -41.34
C THR A 238 31.56 -3.14 -41.70
N GLU A 239 31.79 -2.79 -42.95
CA GLU A 239 31.76 -1.41 -43.43
C GLU A 239 30.40 -0.72 -43.33
N GLN A 240 29.31 -1.49 -43.34
CA GLN A 240 27.92 -1.04 -43.31
C GLN A 240 27.33 -0.92 -41.91
N VAL A 241 28.02 -1.43 -40.88
CA VAL A 241 27.52 -1.48 -39.49
C VAL A 241 27.15 -0.09 -38.98
N LYS A 242 28.01 0.90 -39.19
CA LYS A 242 27.78 2.27 -38.70
C LYS A 242 26.54 2.91 -39.32
N GLU A 243 26.24 2.63 -40.57
CA GLU A 243 25.06 3.16 -41.26
C GLU A 243 23.79 2.54 -40.65
N VAL A 244 23.76 1.24 -40.44
CA VAL A 244 22.60 0.52 -39.89
C VAL A 244 22.40 0.86 -38.39
N THR A 245 23.43 0.84 -37.56
CA THR A 245 23.33 1.13 -36.14
C THR A 245 23.08 2.62 -35.84
N GLY A 246 23.30 3.50 -36.80
CA GLY A 246 22.91 4.91 -36.69
C GLY A 246 21.41 5.12 -36.48
N ASP A 247 20.60 4.25 -37.07
CA ASP A 247 19.16 4.25 -37.01
C ASP A 247 18.57 3.19 -36.06
N ILE A 248 19.24 2.03 -35.90
CA ILE A 248 18.88 0.99 -34.93
C ILE A 248 19.61 1.29 -33.60
N LYS A 249 18.95 2.01 -32.71
CA LYS A 249 19.51 2.40 -31.40
C LYS A 249 18.46 2.26 -30.30
N PRO A 250 18.86 2.05 -29.05
CA PRO A 250 17.91 1.99 -27.92
C PRO A 250 16.96 3.18 -27.93
N GLY A 251 15.67 2.90 -27.79
CA GLY A 251 14.59 3.88 -27.84
C GLY A 251 13.98 4.12 -29.23
N ALA A 252 14.57 3.64 -30.32
CA ALA A 252 13.98 3.74 -31.66
C ALA A 252 12.77 2.81 -31.81
N PHE A 253 11.74 3.26 -32.52
CA PHE A 253 10.57 2.44 -32.88
C PHE A 253 10.71 1.92 -34.29
N LEU A 254 10.67 0.61 -34.43
CA LEU A 254 10.93 -0.08 -35.68
C LEU A 254 9.82 -1.08 -36.01
N LYS A 255 9.63 -1.31 -37.31
CA LYS A 255 8.85 -2.43 -37.84
C LYS A 255 9.82 -3.33 -38.59
N VAL A 256 9.81 -4.62 -38.26
CA VAL A 256 10.78 -5.62 -38.73
C VAL A 256 10.03 -6.75 -39.40
N LYS A 257 10.49 -7.13 -40.59
CA LYS A 257 10.02 -8.30 -41.33
C LYS A 257 11.17 -9.29 -41.50
N GLY A 258 10.98 -10.53 -41.04
CA GLY A 258 12.00 -11.57 -41.07
C GLY A 258 11.42 -12.95 -40.78
N ILE A 259 12.27 -13.95 -40.63
CA ILE A 259 11.87 -15.32 -40.37
C ILE A 259 12.06 -15.60 -38.87
N CYS A 260 10.96 -15.96 -38.20
CA CYS A 260 10.97 -16.41 -36.81
C CYS A 260 11.38 -17.90 -36.77
N MET A 261 12.51 -18.16 -36.13
CA MET A 261 13.08 -19.50 -36.01
C MET A 261 13.80 -19.70 -34.69
N MET A 262 13.98 -20.93 -34.29
CA MET A 262 14.86 -21.30 -33.18
C MET A 262 16.32 -21.04 -33.53
N ASP A 263 16.99 -20.19 -32.77
CA ASP A 263 18.43 -19.96 -32.97
C ASP A 263 19.22 -21.21 -32.57
N LYS A 264 20.18 -21.59 -33.42
CA LYS A 264 20.97 -22.83 -33.25
C LYS A 264 21.98 -22.76 -32.12
N PHE A 265 22.34 -21.58 -31.65
CA PHE A 265 23.37 -21.38 -30.63
C PHE A 265 22.76 -21.14 -29.24
N ASP A 266 21.73 -20.29 -29.18
CA ASP A 266 21.12 -19.89 -27.90
C ASP A 266 19.89 -20.74 -27.57
N HIS A 267 19.40 -21.55 -28.54
CA HIS A 267 18.16 -22.33 -28.42
C HIS A 267 16.92 -21.50 -27.99
N GLU A 268 16.91 -20.23 -28.37
CA GLU A 268 15.81 -19.31 -28.16
C GLU A 268 15.17 -18.88 -29.48
N LEU A 269 13.91 -18.46 -29.45
CA LEU A 269 13.26 -17.89 -30.63
C LEU A 269 13.92 -16.57 -30.98
N ALA A 270 14.26 -16.39 -32.24
CA ALA A 270 14.81 -15.16 -32.76
C ALA A 270 14.29 -14.89 -34.18
N ILE A 271 14.25 -13.63 -34.59
CA ILE A 271 13.95 -13.27 -35.97
C ILE A 271 15.27 -13.05 -36.72
N GLY A 272 15.50 -13.88 -37.71
CA GLY A 272 16.64 -13.80 -38.64
C GLY A 272 16.19 -13.64 -40.08
N SER A 273 17.14 -13.77 -41.02
CA SER A 273 16.85 -13.65 -42.49
C SER A 273 16.00 -12.41 -42.79
N ILE A 274 16.43 -11.26 -42.28
CA ILE A 274 15.67 -10.01 -42.30
C ILE A 274 15.37 -9.59 -43.77
N ALA A 275 14.09 -9.43 -44.10
CA ALA A 275 13.60 -9.00 -45.37
C ALA A 275 13.51 -7.45 -45.47
N GLY A 276 13.19 -6.81 -44.34
CA GLY A 276 13.11 -5.36 -44.23
C GLY A 276 13.05 -4.85 -42.82
N ILE A 277 13.59 -3.65 -42.60
CA ILE A 277 13.46 -2.88 -41.35
C ILE A 277 13.11 -1.45 -41.72
N LYS A 278 12.08 -0.90 -41.10
CA LYS A 278 11.71 0.52 -41.27
C LYS A 278 11.40 1.22 -39.97
N LYS A 279 11.66 2.52 -39.91
CA LYS A 279 11.26 3.39 -38.80
C LYS A 279 9.74 3.52 -38.80
N ILE A 280 9.18 3.55 -37.64
CA ILE A 280 7.77 3.87 -37.44
C ILE A 280 7.63 4.93 -36.33
N PRO A 281 6.53 5.70 -36.33
CA PRO A 281 6.23 6.56 -35.21
C PRO A 281 6.12 5.77 -33.91
N ASP A 282 6.37 6.45 -32.81
CA ASP A 282 6.09 5.91 -31.48
C ASP A 282 4.60 5.54 -31.38
N PHE A 283 4.30 4.26 -31.24
CA PHE A 283 2.94 3.74 -31.16
C PHE A 283 2.50 3.49 -29.73
N THR A 284 3.36 3.77 -28.73
CA THR A 284 2.94 3.76 -27.35
C THR A 284 1.85 4.80 -27.19
N ASN A 285 0.66 4.35 -26.79
CA ASN A 285 -0.42 5.23 -26.38
C ASN A 285 0.00 5.94 -25.10
N THR A 286 0.87 6.96 -25.23
CA THR A 286 1.14 7.83 -24.09
C THR A 286 -0.19 8.51 -23.76
N ARG A 287 -0.76 8.19 -22.58
CA ARG A 287 -1.94 8.87 -22.09
C ARG A 287 -1.74 10.38 -22.18
N MET A 288 -2.75 11.09 -22.64
CA MET A 288 -2.75 12.54 -22.74
C MET A 288 -3.88 13.12 -21.93
N ASP A 289 -3.56 14.07 -21.07
CA ASP A 289 -4.58 14.85 -20.37
C ASP A 289 -5.17 15.89 -21.35
N THR A 290 -6.39 15.62 -21.80
CA THR A 290 -7.13 16.50 -22.71
C THR A 290 -8.09 17.43 -21.99
N SER A 291 -8.14 17.43 -20.65
CA SER A 291 -9.01 18.29 -19.87
C SER A 291 -8.72 19.78 -20.15
N ALA A 292 -9.77 20.57 -20.30
CA ALA A 292 -9.63 22.02 -20.48
C ALA A 292 -9.08 22.70 -19.21
N ARG A 293 -9.43 22.18 -18.02
CA ARG A 293 -8.93 22.62 -16.72
C ARG A 293 -7.95 21.60 -16.17
N LYS A 294 -6.68 21.97 -16.10
CA LYS A 294 -5.61 21.10 -15.62
C LYS A 294 -5.50 21.14 -14.10
N ARG A 295 -5.27 19.97 -13.50
CA ARG A 295 -4.94 19.84 -12.08
C ARG A 295 -3.46 20.13 -11.82
N VAL A 296 -3.11 20.34 -10.56
CA VAL A 296 -1.73 20.32 -10.06
C VAL A 296 -1.61 19.16 -9.07
N GLU A 297 -0.68 18.24 -9.32
CA GLU A 297 -0.38 17.17 -8.38
C GLU A 297 0.53 17.72 -7.27
N LEU A 298 0.13 17.51 -6.01
CA LEU A 298 0.88 17.97 -4.85
C LEU A 298 1.50 16.84 -4.02
N HIS A 299 1.24 15.57 -4.39
CA HIS A 299 1.74 14.39 -3.70
C HIS A 299 2.27 13.39 -4.74
N CYS A 300 3.58 13.44 -4.99
CA CYS A 300 4.20 12.67 -6.07
C CYS A 300 5.61 12.21 -5.70
N HIS A 301 5.84 10.92 -5.85
CA HIS A 301 7.08 10.22 -5.54
C HIS A 301 7.89 9.91 -6.79
N THR A 302 9.18 9.94 -6.65
CA THR A 302 10.14 9.48 -7.65
C THR A 302 10.80 8.18 -7.17
N LYS A 303 11.67 7.59 -7.99
CA LYS A 303 12.49 6.45 -7.57
C LYS A 303 13.40 6.72 -6.37
N MET A 304 13.50 7.98 -5.89
CA MET A 304 14.23 8.33 -4.67
C MET A 304 13.40 8.03 -3.41
N SER A 305 12.12 7.77 -3.54
CA SER A 305 11.29 7.09 -2.53
C SER A 305 11.66 5.61 -2.52
N ASP A 306 12.65 5.22 -1.70
CA ASP A 306 13.44 3.98 -1.77
C ASP A 306 12.60 2.69 -1.68
N MET A 307 11.43 2.74 -1.08
CA MET A 307 10.63 1.55 -0.82
C MET A 307 9.73 1.15 -1.99
N ASP A 308 9.23 2.11 -2.76
CA ASP A 308 8.11 1.89 -3.68
C ASP A 308 7.99 2.91 -4.83
N GLY A 309 8.85 3.92 -4.89
CA GLY A 309 8.89 4.85 -6.01
C GLY A 309 9.54 4.22 -7.26
N VAL A 310 8.90 4.34 -8.42
CA VAL A 310 9.34 3.72 -9.68
C VAL A 310 9.90 4.73 -10.67
N SER A 311 9.22 5.88 -10.82
CA SER A 311 9.46 6.79 -11.92
C SER A 311 10.63 7.74 -11.69
N GLU A 312 11.36 8.06 -12.75
CA GLU A 312 12.40 9.10 -12.73
C GLU A 312 11.78 10.50 -12.58
N ALA A 313 12.36 11.34 -11.75
CA ALA A 313 11.94 12.74 -11.57
C ALA A 313 11.85 13.48 -12.92
N LYS A 314 12.79 13.23 -13.82
CA LYS A 314 12.83 13.82 -15.16
C LYS A 314 11.61 13.46 -16.01
N ASP A 315 11.12 12.24 -15.90
CA ASP A 315 10.02 11.75 -16.73
C ASP A 315 8.66 12.24 -16.18
N ILE A 316 8.53 12.34 -14.85
CA ILE A 316 7.39 12.96 -14.17
C ILE A 316 7.26 14.43 -14.60
N VAL A 317 8.34 15.21 -14.52
CA VAL A 317 8.36 16.64 -14.87
C VAL A 317 8.02 16.84 -16.35
N LYS A 318 8.63 16.06 -17.26
CA LYS A 318 8.34 16.10 -18.69
C LYS A 318 6.90 15.73 -19.00
N ARG A 319 6.34 14.71 -18.32
CA ARG A 319 4.96 14.27 -18.51
C ARG A 319 3.97 15.36 -18.12
N ALA A 320 4.13 15.95 -16.92
CA ALA A 320 3.28 17.05 -16.46
C ALA A 320 3.34 18.27 -17.38
N TYR A 321 4.55 18.66 -17.83
CA TYR A 321 4.72 19.74 -18.79
C TYR A 321 4.05 19.43 -20.14
N LYS A 322 4.26 18.22 -20.70
CA LYS A 322 3.64 17.75 -21.96
C LYS A 322 2.12 17.75 -21.89
N TRP A 323 1.55 17.44 -20.72
CA TRP A 323 0.10 17.46 -20.48
C TRP A 323 -0.48 18.86 -20.32
N GLY A 324 0.37 19.90 -20.24
CA GLY A 324 -0.03 21.29 -20.06
C GLY A 324 -0.44 21.62 -18.62
N HIS A 325 0.02 20.85 -17.64
CA HIS A 325 -0.13 21.23 -16.23
C HIS A 325 0.64 22.50 -15.94
N ARG A 326 0.17 23.31 -15.00
CA ARG A 326 0.85 24.55 -14.60
C ARG A 326 2.01 24.31 -13.64
N ALA A 327 1.92 23.23 -12.87
CA ALA A 327 2.92 22.83 -11.89
C ALA A 327 2.79 21.34 -11.56
N ILE A 328 3.84 20.79 -10.93
CA ILE A 328 3.84 19.50 -10.28
C ILE A 328 4.71 19.56 -9.02
N ALA A 329 4.29 18.93 -7.91
CA ALA A 329 5.14 18.75 -6.75
C ALA A 329 6.00 17.49 -6.87
N ILE A 330 7.15 17.52 -6.20
CA ILE A 330 7.99 16.35 -5.94
C ILE A 330 8.11 16.23 -4.43
N THR A 331 7.64 15.11 -3.88
CA THR A 331 7.46 14.91 -2.44
C THR A 331 7.90 13.51 -2.00
N ASP A 332 9.14 13.14 -2.29
CA ASP A 332 9.70 11.84 -1.92
C ASP A 332 9.66 11.58 -0.41
N HIS A 333 9.61 10.31 0.00
CA HIS A 333 9.59 9.86 1.39
C HIS A 333 10.87 10.28 2.15
N GLY A 334 10.76 11.30 2.98
CA GLY A 334 11.82 11.74 3.89
C GLY A 334 13.10 12.25 3.24
N VAL A 335 13.17 12.40 1.92
CA VAL A 335 14.37 12.75 1.16
C VAL A 335 14.08 13.82 0.10
N VAL A 336 15.16 14.43 -0.42
CA VAL A 336 15.08 15.54 -1.41
C VAL A 336 16.10 15.39 -2.55
N GLN A 337 16.64 14.20 -2.79
CA GLN A 337 17.66 13.96 -3.82
C GLN A 337 17.19 14.24 -5.23
N SER A 338 15.91 13.97 -5.51
CA SER A 338 15.28 14.17 -6.83
C SER A 338 15.20 15.64 -7.27
N PHE A 339 15.39 16.59 -6.37
CA PHE A 339 15.27 18.01 -6.68
C PHE A 339 16.27 18.47 -7.74
N THR A 340 17.49 17.95 -7.70
CA THR A 340 18.53 18.30 -8.68
C THR A 340 18.14 17.86 -10.09
N ASP A 341 17.67 16.61 -10.24
CA ASP A 341 17.27 16.07 -11.53
C ASP A 341 16.03 16.80 -12.08
N ALA A 342 15.05 17.05 -11.21
CA ALA A 342 13.87 17.81 -11.56
C ALA A 342 14.22 19.23 -12.03
N ASN A 343 15.14 19.92 -11.33
CA ASN A 343 15.55 21.27 -11.70
C ASN A 343 16.34 21.31 -13.02
N HIS A 344 17.22 20.36 -13.28
CA HIS A 344 17.93 20.27 -14.56
C HIS A 344 16.97 20.16 -15.73
N VAL A 345 15.96 19.31 -15.63
CA VAL A 345 14.93 19.17 -16.66
C VAL A 345 14.12 20.45 -16.83
N TRP A 346 13.77 21.11 -15.73
CA TRP A 346 13.07 22.38 -15.79
C TRP A 346 13.88 23.44 -16.54
N ASP A 347 15.19 23.52 -16.27
CA ASP A 347 16.10 24.44 -16.97
C ASP A 347 16.16 24.15 -18.47
N ASP A 348 16.17 22.87 -18.88
CA ASP A 348 16.17 22.48 -20.29
C ASP A 348 14.83 22.80 -20.97
N LEU A 349 13.70 22.54 -20.29
CA LEU A 349 12.37 22.91 -20.78
C LEU A 349 12.24 24.45 -20.92
N TRP A 350 12.76 25.20 -19.96
CA TRP A 350 12.75 26.66 -20.03
C TRP A 350 13.61 27.19 -21.17
N LYS A 351 14.82 26.65 -21.38
CA LYS A 351 15.69 27.02 -22.51
C LYS A 351 14.99 26.83 -23.86
N ALA A 352 14.31 25.68 -24.03
CA ALA A 352 13.57 25.37 -25.23
C ALA A 352 12.38 26.34 -25.43
N GLU A 353 11.61 26.59 -24.37
CA GLU A 353 10.47 27.50 -24.41
C GLU A 353 10.89 28.96 -24.67
N LYS A 354 11.96 29.40 -24.02
CA LYS A 354 12.57 30.72 -24.23
C LYS A 354 12.99 30.93 -25.68
N GLY A 355 13.55 29.90 -26.32
CA GLY A 355 13.87 29.92 -27.74
C GLY A 355 12.64 30.16 -28.61
N LYS A 356 11.58 29.36 -28.38
CA LYS A 356 10.30 29.50 -29.10
C LYS A 356 9.65 30.87 -28.92
N ARG A 357 9.64 31.42 -27.71
CA ARG A 357 9.07 32.76 -27.44
C ARG A 357 9.84 33.85 -28.12
N LYS A 358 11.17 33.76 -28.17
CA LYS A 358 12.01 34.70 -28.93
C LYS A 358 11.75 34.62 -30.43
N GLU A 359 11.63 33.43 -31.01
CA GLU A 359 11.27 33.22 -32.41
C GLU A 359 9.87 33.78 -32.72
N ALA A 360 8.96 33.76 -31.75
CA ALA A 360 7.62 34.36 -31.85
C ALA A 360 7.59 35.88 -31.60
N GLY A 361 8.75 36.55 -31.39
CA GLY A 361 8.86 37.99 -31.25
C GLY A 361 8.87 38.54 -29.82
N ASP A 362 8.93 37.66 -28.79
CA ASP A 362 9.11 38.09 -27.39
C ASP A 362 10.59 38.34 -27.12
N GLU A 363 10.99 39.60 -27.05
CA GLU A 363 12.40 39.96 -26.82
C GLU A 363 12.91 39.60 -25.41
N ASN A 364 12.03 39.62 -24.40
CA ASN A 364 12.37 39.37 -23.01
C ASN A 364 11.43 38.36 -22.34
N PRO A 365 11.46 37.08 -22.69
CA PRO A 365 10.58 36.07 -22.15
C PRO A 365 10.71 35.94 -20.62
N ASP A 366 9.58 36.08 -19.90
CA ASP A 366 9.54 35.94 -18.44
C ASP A 366 9.23 34.51 -18.01
N LYS A 367 9.79 34.12 -16.88
CA LYS A 367 9.56 32.81 -16.24
C LYS A 367 8.26 32.74 -15.46
N GLN A 368 7.62 33.87 -15.13
CA GLN A 368 6.48 33.93 -14.17
C GLN A 368 5.32 33.02 -14.57
N ASP A 369 5.01 32.95 -15.86
CA ASP A 369 3.93 32.12 -16.40
C ASP A 369 4.38 30.77 -16.91
N PHE A 370 5.66 30.42 -16.69
CA PHE A 370 6.16 29.13 -17.08
C PHE A 370 5.80 28.05 -16.07
N PHE A 371 5.78 26.79 -16.52
CA PHE A 371 5.59 25.59 -15.71
C PHE A 371 6.46 25.63 -14.44
N LYS A 372 5.91 25.23 -13.30
CA LYS A 372 6.61 25.25 -12.00
C LYS A 372 6.81 23.85 -11.44
N ILE A 373 7.96 23.63 -10.81
CA ILE A 373 8.19 22.51 -9.92
C ILE A 373 7.99 23.03 -8.49
N ILE A 374 7.16 22.34 -7.72
CA ILE A 374 6.94 22.59 -6.30
C ILE A 374 7.81 21.59 -5.54
N TYR A 375 8.79 22.09 -4.82
CA TYR A 375 9.71 21.28 -4.04
C TYR A 375 9.14 20.98 -2.66
N GLY A 376 9.06 19.71 -2.28
CA GLY A 376 8.50 19.26 -1.01
C GLY A 376 9.07 17.92 -0.57
N VAL A 377 8.58 17.43 0.53
CA VAL A 377 8.89 16.12 1.09
C VAL A 377 7.64 15.53 1.71
N GLU A 378 7.43 14.25 1.55
CA GLU A 378 6.54 13.51 2.44
C GLU A 378 7.33 13.13 3.68
N ALA A 379 7.01 13.79 4.79
CA ALA A 379 7.72 13.67 6.05
C ALA A 379 7.13 12.59 6.94
N TYR A 380 7.95 11.91 7.71
CA TYR A 380 7.53 11.07 8.83
C TYR A 380 7.38 11.94 10.09
N LEU A 381 6.21 12.57 10.20
CA LEU A 381 5.89 13.52 11.26
C LEU A 381 5.64 12.82 12.59
N VAL A 382 6.18 13.37 13.68
CA VAL A 382 5.95 12.87 15.05
C VAL A 382 5.27 13.96 15.86
N ASP A 383 4.15 13.64 16.52
CA ASP A 383 3.46 14.58 17.41
C ASP A 383 4.12 14.60 18.80
N ASP A 384 5.23 15.33 18.90
CA ASP A 384 5.94 15.60 20.15
C ASP A 384 5.36 16.81 20.92
N LEU A 385 4.29 17.43 20.37
CA LEU A 385 3.49 18.46 21.03
C LEU A 385 2.29 17.83 21.77
N LYS A 386 2.15 16.51 21.75
CA LYS A 386 1.10 15.82 22.52
C LYS A 386 1.39 16.01 23.99
N GLU A 387 0.51 16.72 24.64
CA GLU A 387 0.59 16.99 26.07
C GLU A 387 0.46 15.69 26.86
N ILE A 388 1.27 15.51 27.90
CA ILE A 388 1.13 14.43 28.88
C ILE A 388 -0.13 14.69 29.73
N VAL A 389 -0.39 15.98 29.99
CA VAL A 389 -1.58 16.46 30.72
C VAL A 389 -2.40 17.31 29.77
N THR A 390 -3.60 16.86 29.49
CA THR A 390 -4.54 17.63 28.66
C THR A 390 -5.33 18.60 29.52
N ASN A 391 -5.57 19.81 29.01
CA ASN A 391 -6.29 20.89 29.69
C ASN A 391 -5.67 21.26 31.06
N ASP A 392 -4.32 21.33 31.09
CA ASP A 392 -3.53 21.73 32.22
C ASP A 392 -3.82 23.19 32.62
N LYS A 393 -3.99 23.42 33.90
CA LYS A 393 -4.27 24.73 34.53
C LYS A 393 -3.25 25.08 35.61
N GLY A 394 -2.07 24.45 35.62
CA GLY A 394 -1.03 24.63 36.62
C GLY A 394 -1.34 23.96 37.96
N GLN A 395 -2.19 22.93 37.97
CA GLN A 395 -2.55 22.20 39.20
C GLN A 395 -1.28 21.55 39.83
N SER A 396 -1.29 21.48 41.18
CA SER A 396 -0.25 20.79 41.94
C SER A 396 -0.25 19.28 41.67
N LEU A 397 0.88 18.61 41.90
CA LEU A 397 0.94 17.15 41.89
C LEU A 397 0.22 16.50 43.09
N HIS A 398 -0.18 17.30 44.10
CA HIS A 398 -0.88 16.82 45.32
C HIS A 398 -2.38 16.99 45.27
N GLU A 399 -2.96 17.18 44.11
CA GLU A 399 -4.42 17.22 43.95
C GLU A 399 -5.03 15.84 44.13
N ASP A 400 -6.37 15.77 44.24
CA ASP A 400 -7.09 14.51 44.22
C ASP A 400 -7.25 14.01 42.79
N TYR A 401 -7.05 12.70 42.60
CA TYR A 401 -7.11 12.07 41.31
C TYR A 401 -8.16 10.96 41.26
N VAL A 402 -8.78 10.77 40.10
CA VAL A 402 -9.51 9.55 39.75
C VAL A 402 -8.73 8.83 38.67
N VAL A 403 -8.14 7.72 39.05
CA VAL A 403 -7.46 6.82 38.11
C VAL A 403 -8.46 5.80 37.63
N PHE A 404 -8.62 5.68 36.30
CA PHE A 404 -9.66 4.83 35.74
C PHE A 404 -9.20 4.09 34.50
N ASP A 405 -9.91 3.03 34.20
CA ASP A 405 -9.77 2.21 32.99
C ASP A 405 -11.16 1.77 32.53
N ILE A 406 -11.33 1.48 31.24
CA ILE A 406 -12.58 0.99 30.67
C ILE A 406 -12.38 -0.22 29.78
N GLU A 407 -13.30 -1.16 29.82
CA GLU A 407 -13.41 -2.20 28.83
C GLU A 407 -14.52 -1.86 27.83
N THR A 408 -14.32 -2.23 26.56
CA THR A 408 -15.20 -1.80 25.46
C THR A 408 -15.43 -2.92 24.46
N THR A 409 -16.51 -2.81 23.66
CA THR A 409 -16.80 -3.74 22.55
C THR A 409 -15.87 -3.56 21.34
N GLY A 410 -14.86 -2.70 21.40
CA GLY A 410 -13.89 -2.41 20.35
C GLY A 410 -13.28 -1.02 20.48
N PHE A 411 -12.57 -0.53 19.49
CA PHE A 411 -11.66 0.62 19.62
C PHE A 411 -12.25 1.98 19.22
N SER A 412 -13.45 2.02 18.62
CA SER A 412 -14.07 3.27 18.14
C SER A 412 -15.10 3.80 19.12
N PRO A 413 -14.92 4.98 19.74
CA PRO A 413 -15.89 5.53 20.69
C PRO A 413 -17.25 5.86 20.02
N VAL A 414 -17.27 6.05 18.70
CA VAL A 414 -18.50 6.31 17.94
C VAL A 414 -19.28 5.02 17.69
N ASN A 415 -18.60 3.94 17.31
CA ASN A 415 -19.21 2.69 16.85
C ASN A 415 -19.30 1.63 17.93
N ASN A 416 -18.43 1.67 18.92
CA ASN A 416 -18.36 0.68 20.00
C ASN A 416 -18.94 1.23 21.30
N ARG A 417 -19.08 0.36 22.29
CA ARG A 417 -19.74 0.65 23.57
C ARG A 417 -18.83 0.27 24.72
N ILE A 418 -18.97 0.98 25.84
CA ILE A 418 -18.35 0.61 27.11
C ILE A 418 -19.10 -0.59 27.68
N ILE A 419 -18.34 -1.56 28.22
CA ILE A 419 -18.86 -2.76 28.89
C ILE A 419 -18.47 -2.84 30.36
N GLU A 420 -17.39 -2.17 30.78
CA GLU A 420 -16.99 -2.04 32.17
C GLU A 420 -16.33 -0.67 32.40
N ILE A 421 -16.56 -0.07 33.55
CA ILE A 421 -15.83 1.09 34.06
C ILE A 421 -15.25 0.72 35.44
N GLY A 422 -13.93 0.78 35.57
CA GLY A 422 -13.20 0.64 36.81
C GLY A 422 -12.47 1.92 37.16
N ALA A 423 -12.61 2.41 38.37
CA ALA A 423 -11.91 3.59 38.85
C ALA A 423 -11.55 3.54 40.31
N VAL A 424 -10.47 4.21 40.68
CA VAL A 424 -10.06 4.42 42.06
C VAL A 424 -9.78 5.90 42.31
N LYS A 425 -10.21 6.41 43.46
CA LYS A 425 -9.90 7.75 43.90
C LYS A 425 -8.63 7.74 44.73
N VAL A 426 -7.67 8.59 44.35
CA VAL A 426 -6.39 8.76 45.02
C VAL A 426 -6.36 10.15 45.67
N SER A 427 -6.17 10.17 47.00
CA SER A 427 -6.00 11.41 47.79
C SER A 427 -4.79 11.27 48.70
N GLY A 428 -3.91 12.26 48.73
CA GLY A 428 -2.70 12.22 49.54
C GLY A 428 -1.75 11.06 49.20
N GLY A 429 -1.85 10.48 48.03
CA GLY A 429 -1.01 9.36 47.57
C GLY A 429 -1.53 7.97 47.98
N GLU A 430 -2.73 7.88 48.56
CA GLU A 430 -3.40 6.64 48.97
C GLU A 430 -4.74 6.48 48.25
N ILE A 431 -5.14 5.23 47.98
CA ILE A 431 -6.44 4.91 47.40
C ILE A 431 -7.49 5.00 48.51
N VAL A 432 -8.44 5.95 48.34
CA VAL A 432 -9.47 6.25 49.36
C VAL A 432 -10.86 5.76 49.01
N ASP A 433 -11.14 5.54 47.72
CA ASP A 433 -12.45 5.08 47.26
C ASP A 433 -12.35 4.29 45.96
N ARG A 434 -13.37 3.50 45.60
CA ARG A 434 -13.43 2.67 44.40
C ARG A 434 -14.78 2.75 43.71
N PHE A 435 -14.77 2.73 42.40
CA PHE A 435 -15.93 2.63 41.54
C PHE A 435 -15.70 1.46 40.57
N SER A 436 -16.60 0.50 40.51
CA SER A 436 -16.52 -0.62 39.58
C SER A 436 -17.92 -1.05 39.18
N THR A 437 -18.17 -1.09 37.88
CA THR A 437 -19.49 -1.51 37.39
C THR A 437 -19.39 -2.01 35.95
N PHE A 438 -20.15 -3.07 35.69
CA PHE A 438 -20.45 -3.44 34.30
C PHE A 438 -21.48 -2.47 33.72
N VAL A 439 -21.42 -2.37 32.39
CA VAL A 439 -22.32 -1.51 31.57
C VAL A 439 -22.92 -2.36 30.47
N ASN A 440 -24.26 -2.43 30.42
CA ASN A 440 -24.93 -3.10 29.31
C ASN A 440 -24.72 -2.32 28.00
N PRO A 441 -23.99 -2.87 27.02
CA PRO A 441 -23.71 -2.17 25.77
C PRO A 441 -24.91 -2.15 24.81
N ASP A 442 -25.99 -2.88 25.11
CA ASP A 442 -27.17 -3.10 24.25
C ASP A 442 -26.81 -3.70 22.85
N VAL A 443 -25.67 -4.37 22.78
CA VAL A 443 -25.13 -5.00 21.58
C VAL A 443 -24.26 -6.20 21.98
N PRO A 444 -24.15 -7.24 21.14
CA PRO A 444 -23.29 -8.38 21.43
C PRO A 444 -21.83 -7.96 21.59
N ILE A 445 -21.15 -8.56 22.57
CA ILE A 445 -19.71 -8.43 22.76
C ILE A 445 -19.01 -9.31 21.71
N PRO A 446 -18.12 -8.78 20.86
CA PRO A 446 -17.37 -9.58 19.91
C PRO A 446 -16.53 -10.66 20.60
N PHE A 447 -16.46 -11.85 20.01
CA PHE A 447 -15.73 -12.98 20.58
C PHE A 447 -14.28 -12.68 20.93
N GLU A 448 -13.60 -11.86 20.11
CA GLU A 448 -12.22 -11.45 20.38
C GLU A 448 -12.09 -10.53 21.58
N ILE A 449 -13.10 -9.70 21.85
CA ILE A 449 -13.16 -8.86 23.05
C ILE A 449 -13.42 -9.72 24.27
N GLU A 450 -14.36 -10.68 24.19
CA GLU A 450 -14.60 -11.64 25.26
C GLU A 450 -13.33 -12.44 25.58
N LYS A 451 -12.59 -12.91 24.56
CA LYS A 451 -11.32 -13.61 24.75
C LYS A 451 -10.25 -12.74 25.41
N LEU A 452 -10.27 -11.42 25.13
CA LEU A 452 -9.31 -10.46 25.68
C LEU A 452 -9.66 -10.10 27.13
N THR A 453 -10.92 -9.73 27.38
CA THR A 453 -11.39 -9.16 28.66
C THR A 453 -11.99 -10.21 29.61
N SER A 454 -12.30 -11.39 29.07
CA SER A 454 -13.08 -12.44 29.75
C SER A 454 -14.49 -12.00 30.15
N ILE A 455 -14.99 -10.87 29.67
CA ILE A 455 -16.35 -10.36 29.89
C ILE A 455 -17.27 -10.91 28.83
N ARG A 456 -18.30 -11.63 29.23
CA ARG A 456 -19.31 -12.25 28.37
C ARG A 456 -20.60 -11.44 28.33
N ASP A 457 -21.43 -11.71 27.33
CA ASP A 457 -22.75 -11.10 27.24
C ASP A 457 -23.58 -11.31 28.53
N GLU A 458 -23.50 -12.51 29.12
CA GLU A 458 -24.21 -12.85 30.37
C GLU A 458 -23.79 -11.98 31.58
N ASP A 459 -22.55 -11.49 31.60
CA ASP A 459 -22.03 -10.67 32.71
C ASP A 459 -22.59 -9.23 32.65
N VAL A 460 -23.00 -8.74 31.46
CA VAL A 460 -23.41 -7.36 31.26
C VAL A 460 -24.90 -7.16 30.95
N MET A 461 -25.63 -8.24 30.59
CA MET A 461 -27.02 -8.16 30.18
C MET A 461 -27.97 -7.51 31.20
N ASP A 462 -27.77 -7.83 32.47
CA ASP A 462 -28.60 -7.33 33.59
C ASP A 462 -28.05 -6.01 34.16
N SER A 463 -26.93 -5.51 33.64
CA SER A 463 -26.30 -4.27 34.12
C SER A 463 -27.02 -3.03 33.58
N PRO A 464 -26.95 -1.89 34.26
CA PRO A 464 -27.49 -0.63 33.76
C PRO A 464 -26.77 -0.18 32.45
N GLN A 465 -27.47 0.57 31.62
CA GLN A 465 -26.89 1.20 30.43
C GLN A 465 -26.05 2.42 30.78
N ILE A 466 -25.27 2.91 29.80
CA ILE A 466 -24.31 4.01 29.99
C ILE A 466 -24.99 5.33 30.42
N ASP A 467 -26.24 5.56 30.04
CA ASP A 467 -27.02 6.75 30.43
C ASP A 467 -27.30 6.81 31.93
N VAL A 468 -27.34 5.67 32.60
CA VAL A 468 -27.49 5.56 34.06
C VAL A 468 -26.13 5.61 34.77
N ILE A 469 -25.11 4.98 34.19
CA ILE A 469 -23.78 4.84 34.81
C ILE A 469 -22.93 6.10 34.65
N LEU A 470 -22.96 6.74 33.49
CA LEU A 470 -22.11 7.92 33.21
C LEU A 470 -22.32 9.06 34.23
N PRO A 471 -23.55 9.44 34.61
CA PRO A 471 -23.74 10.46 35.63
C PRO A 471 -23.13 10.09 36.99
N GLN A 472 -23.20 8.82 37.38
CA GLN A 472 -22.62 8.32 38.64
C GLN A 472 -21.08 8.36 38.59
N PHE A 473 -20.49 7.97 37.45
CA PHE A 473 -19.06 8.06 37.21
C PHE A 473 -18.57 9.51 37.22
N LEU A 474 -19.29 10.43 36.53
CA LEU A 474 -18.94 11.85 36.54
C LEU A 474 -19.04 12.47 37.96
N GLN A 475 -20.02 12.06 38.74
CA GLN A 475 -20.12 12.47 40.16
C GLN A 475 -18.94 11.93 40.99
N PHE A 476 -18.49 10.69 40.72
CA PHE A 476 -17.32 10.13 41.38
C PHE A 476 -16.04 10.92 41.00
N CYS A 477 -15.95 11.43 39.76
CA CYS A 477 -14.83 12.25 39.28
C CYS A 477 -14.88 13.73 39.72
N GLU A 478 -15.97 14.18 40.38
CA GLU A 478 -16.14 15.61 40.67
C GLU A 478 -14.99 16.14 41.56
N GLY A 479 -14.39 17.25 41.12
CA GLY A 479 -13.27 17.89 41.84
C GLY A 479 -11.92 17.22 41.67
N CYS A 480 -11.81 16.13 40.92
CA CYS A 480 -10.58 15.35 40.73
C CYS A 480 -10.01 15.53 39.34
N ILE A 481 -8.71 15.32 39.21
CA ILE A 481 -8.02 15.18 37.93
C ILE A 481 -8.10 13.71 37.49
N MET A 482 -8.47 13.49 36.23
CA MET A 482 -8.59 12.12 35.70
C MET A 482 -7.21 11.58 35.27
N VAL A 483 -6.97 10.30 35.47
CA VAL A 483 -5.72 9.65 35.10
C VAL A 483 -6.04 8.30 34.45
N ALA A 484 -5.40 7.97 33.34
CA ALA A 484 -5.50 6.65 32.74
C ALA A 484 -4.19 6.23 32.05
N HIS A 485 -4.06 4.94 31.73
CA HIS A 485 -2.92 4.41 31.01
C HIS A 485 -3.20 4.36 29.52
N ASN A 486 -2.63 5.28 28.71
CA ASN A 486 -3.05 5.64 27.36
C ASN A 486 -4.39 6.40 27.36
N ALA A 487 -4.49 7.39 28.24
CA ALA A 487 -5.68 8.14 28.60
C ALA A 487 -6.50 8.66 27.40
N SER A 488 -5.90 8.87 26.22
CA SER A 488 -6.62 9.29 25.02
C SER A 488 -7.67 8.27 24.57
N PHE A 489 -7.47 6.98 24.81
CA PHE A 489 -8.43 5.93 24.49
C PHE A 489 -9.64 6.03 25.42
N ASP A 490 -9.44 5.91 26.71
CA ASP A 490 -10.51 5.90 27.71
C ASP A 490 -11.31 7.19 27.69
N MET A 491 -10.62 8.32 27.67
CA MET A 491 -11.25 9.64 27.61
C MET A 491 -12.07 9.85 26.33
N SER A 492 -11.67 9.25 25.20
CA SER A 492 -12.44 9.35 23.97
C SER A 492 -13.85 8.76 24.10
N PHE A 493 -13.98 7.63 24.78
CA PHE A 493 -15.27 6.98 25.07
C PHE A 493 -16.10 7.79 26.08
N ILE A 494 -15.46 8.24 27.16
CA ILE A 494 -16.15 9.10 28.16
C ILE A 494 -16.67 10.38 27.50
N MET A 495 -15.83 11.09 26.73
CA MET A 495 -16.21 12.35 26.07
C MET A 495 -17.29 12.14 25.02
N GLU A 496 -17.25 11.06 24.22
CA GLU A 496 -18.30 10.76 23.26
C GLU A 496 -19.64 10.45 23.93
N ASN A 497 -19.65 9.72 25.03
CA ASN A 497 -20.87 9.48 25.79
C ASN A 497 -21.37 10.75 26.49
N CYS A 498 -20.49 11.61 27.00
CA CYS A 498 -20.85 12.95 27.47
C CYS A 498 -21.51 13.78 26.36
N ARG A 499 -20.93 13.79 25.15
CA ARG A 499 -21.50 14.48 23.99
C ARG A 499 -22.90 13.99 23.63
N ARG A 500 -23.09 12.65 23.62
CA ARG A 500 -24.39 12.01 23.30
C ARG A 500 -25.47 12.35 24.31
N LEU A 501 -25.09 12.41 25.59
CA LEU A 501 -26.01 12.62 26.70
C LEU A 501 -26.09 14.07 27.16
N GLY A 502 -25.35 15.00 26.53
CA GLY A 502 -25.40 16.43 26.78
C GLY A 502 -24.65 16.89 28.04
N TYR A 503 -23.67 16.12 28.52
CA TYR A 503 -22.80 16.49 29.63
C TYR A 503 -21.59 17.33 29.15
N PRO A 504 -20.94 18.11 30.06
CA PRO A 504 -19.70 18.82 29.78
C PRO A 504 -18.60 17.87 29.31
N GLN A 505 -17.71 18.35 28.42
CA GLN A 505 -16.62 17.57 27.83
C GLN A 505 -15.23 18.13 28.18
N GLU A 506 -15.16 19.10 29.07
CA GLU A 506 -13.88 19.72 29.50
C GLU A 506 -13.37 19.02 30.77
N PHE A 507 -12.39 18.13 30.55
CA PHE A 507 -11.71 17.42 31.63
C PHE A 507 -10.22 17.75 31.64
N THR A 508 -9.61 17.89 32.83
CA THR A 508 -8.18 17.78 32.99
C THR A 508 -7.82 16.33 33.20
N TYR A 509 -6.95 15.78 32.37
CA TYR A 509 -6.52 14.40 32.51
C TYR A 509 -5.05 14.18 32.18
N VAL A 510 -4.46 13.15 32.83
CA VAL A 510 -3.05 12.77 32.73
C VAL A 510 -2.89 11.42 32.06
N ASP A 511 -1.95 11.32 31.09
CA ASP A 511 -1.58 10.07 30.45
C ASP A 511 -0.32 9.47 31.10
N THR A 512 -0.48 8.36 31.81
CA THR A 512 0.66 7.69 32.47
C THR A 512 1.64 7.06 31.49
N VAL A 513 1.24 6.73 30.25
CA VAL A 513 2.16 6.32 29.17
C VAL A 513 3.10 7.47 28.80
N GLY A 514 2.58 8.70 28.74
CA GLY A 514 3.38 9.89 28.50
C GLY A 514 4.45 10.08 29.59
N ILE A 515 4.05 10.00 30.87
CA ILE A 515 4.97 10.09 32.02
C ILE A 515 6.00 8.96 31.98
N SER A 516 5.56 7.70 31.72
CA SER A 516 6.46 6.54 31.70
C SER A 516 7.56 6.68 30.64
N ARG A 517 7.26 7.27 29.47
CA ARG A 517 8.26 7.50 28.41
C ARG A 517 9.34 8.49 28.82
N VAL A 518 8.99 9.45 29.65
CA VAL A 518 9.93 10.46 30.14
C VAL A 518 10.76 9.93 31.31
N LEU A 519 10.15 9.26 32.26
CA LEU A 519 10.82 8.77 33.48
C LEU A 519 11.60 7.48 33.24
N LEU A 520 11.02 6.52 32.48
CA LEU A 520 11.60 5.18 32.25
C LEU A 520 12.33 5.12 30.88
N LYS A 521 13.34 5.97 30.69
CA LYS A 521 14.03 6.17 29.39
C LYS A 521 14.62 4.91 28.76
N ASN A 522 15.03 3.93 29.59
CA ASN A 522 15.66 2.69 29.13
C ASN A 522 14.66 1.57 28.79
N GLN A 523 13.37 1.81 28.99
CA GLN A 523 12.31 0.83 28.74
C GLN A 523 11.86 0.88 27.26
N SER A 524 11.74 -0.30 26.65
CA SER A 524 11.34 -0.40 25.22
C SER A 524 9.82 -0.48 25.00
N LYS A 525 9.09 -1.03 25.97
CA LYS A 525 7.62 -1.15 25.95
C LYS A 525 7.02 -0.38 27.13
N HIS A 526 5.99 0.37 26.89
CA HIS A 526 5.29 1.17 27.91
C HIS A 526 3.83 0.72 28.05
N THR A 527 3.57 -0.59 27.95
CA THR A 527 2.30 -1.22 28.28
C THR A 527 2.16 -1.31 29.81
N LEU A 528 0.93 -1.39 30.32
CA LEU A 528 0.64 -1.38 31.75
C LEU A 528 1.48 -2.43 32.51
N ASP A 529 1.45 -3.66 32.06
CA ASP A 529 2.20 -4.79 32.61
C ASP A 529 3.73 -4.58 32.60
N ALA A 530 4.26 -4.00 31.50
CA ALA A 530 5.70 -3.71 31.40
C ALA A 530 6.15 -2.61 32.37
N VAL A 531 5.32 -1.57 32.55
CA VAL A 531 5.58 -0.47 33.48
C VAL A 531 5.43 -0.96 34.92
N ALA A 532 4.36 -1.69 35.25
CA ALA A 532 4.12 -2.31 36.56
C ALA A 532 5.30 -3.18 36.97
N LYS A 533 5.73 -4.08 36.09
CA LYS A 533 6.89 -4.96 36.32
C LYS A 533 8.17 -4.17 36.61
N THR A 534 8.45 -3.12 35.85
CA THR A 534 9.65 -2.28 36.04
C THR A 534 9.63 -1.55 37.37
N LEU A 535 8.46 -1.11 37.81
CA LEU A 535 8.27 -0.43 39.07
C LEU A 535 8.05 -1.40 40.26
N GLY A 536 8.02 -2.74 40.03
CA GLY A 536 7.79 -3.73 41.06
C GLY A 536 6.37 -3.65 41.68
N ILE A 537 5.37 -3.40 40.82
CA ILE A 537 3.94 -3.37 41.20
C ILE A 537 3.32 -4.68 40.73
N SER A 538 2.53 -5.33 41.59
CA SER A 538 1.75 -6.53 41.24
C SER A 538 0.56 -6.13 40.37
N LEU A 539 0.29 -6.89 39.33
CA LEU A 539 -0.91 -6.79 38.51
C LEU A 539 -1.61 -8.15 38.55
N GLU A 540 -2.66 -8.22 39.33
CA GLU A 540 -3.52 -9.40 39.46
C GLU A 540 -4.78 -9.17 38.62
N ASN A 541 -5.27 -10.21 37.94
CA ASN A 541 -6.47 -10.16 37.10
C ASN A 541 -6.43 -9.08 35.96
N HIS A 542 -5.35 -9.04 35.19
CA HIS A 542 -5.24 -8.15 34.05
C HIS A 542 -6.44 -8.28 33.09
N HIS A 543 -6.91 -7.14 32.54
CA HIS A 543 -8.15 -6.99 31.77
C HIS A 543 -9.45 -7.02 32.59
N ARG A 544 -9.38 -6.56 33.85
CA ARG A 544 -10.52 -6.12 34.64
C ARG A 544 -10.31 -4.64 34.95
N ALA A 545 -11.23 -3.79 34.47
CA ALA A 545 -11.07 -2.35 34.51
C ALA A 545 -10.68 -1.77 35.87
N VAL A 546 -11.23 -2.30 36.96
CA VAL A 546 -10.88 -1.81 38.31
C VAL A 546 -9.48 -2.24 38.77
N ASP A 547 -9.03 -3.44 38.40
CA ASP A 547 -7.70 -3.96 38.79
C ASP A 547 -6.61 -3.20 37.96
N ASP A 548 -6.87 -2.92 36.68
CA ASP A 548 -5.99 -2.13 35.80
C ASP A 548 -5.95 -0.66 36.25
N ALA A 549 -7.08 -0.07 36.70
CA ALA A 549 -7.13 1.24 37.30
C ALA A 549 -6.33 1.31 38.64
N GLU A 550 -6.44 0.31 39.50
CA GLU A 550 -5.69 0.23 40.77
C GLU A 550 -4.19 0.09 40.52
N CYS A 551 -3.79 -0.78 39.58
CA CYS A 551 -2.40 -0.90 39.15
C CYS A 551 -1.87 0.43 38.59
N THR A 552 -2.67 1.10 37.74
CA THR A 552 -2.33 2.41 37.17
C THR A 552 -2.20 3.47 38.28
N ALA A 553 -3.04 3.43 39.32
CA ALA A 553 -2.95 4.33 40.46
C ALA A 553 -1.64 4.15 41.23
N HIS A 554 -1.24 2.90 41.51
CA HIS A 554 0.05 2.61 42.17
C HIS A 554 1.24 3.06 41.32
N ILE A 555 1.17 2.89 39.99
CA ILE A 555 2.16 3.42 39.05
C ILE A 555 2.22 4.93 39.14
N PHE A 556 1.07 5.60 39.05
CA PHE A 556 0.98 7.06 39.06
C PHE A 556 1.50 7.67 40.35
N VAL A 557 1.18 7.11 41.51
CA VAL A 557 1.73 7.55 42.80
C VAL A 557 3.26 7.42 42.87
N LYS A 558 3.83 6.36 42.29
CA LYS A 558 5.29 6.24 42.15
C LYS A 558 5.86 7.27 41.18
N PHE A 559 5.16 7.57 40.08
CA PHE A 559 5.57 8.61 39.14
C PHE A 559 5.58 10.00 39.79
N ILE A 560 4.56 10.33 40.61
CA ILE A 560 4.55 11.58 41.37
C ILE A 560 5.86 11.71 42.20
N LYS A 561 6.24 10.69 42.96
CA LYS A 561 7.47 10.70 43.77
C LYS A 561 8.72 10.88 42.89
N MET A 562 8.78 10.19 41.73
CA MET A 562 9.91 10.32 40.81
C MET A 562 9.97 11.69 40.12
N LEU A 563 8.82 12.35 39.92
CA LEU A 563 8.75 13.72 39.41
C LEU A 563 9.23 14.73 40.45
N GLU A 564 8.80 14.57 41.71
CA GLU A 564 9.27 15.42 42.84
C GLU A 564 10.79 15.29 43.07
N GLU A 565 11.36 14.08 42.92
CA GLU A 565 12.81 13.85 42.95
C GLU A 565 13.55 14.60 41.82
N GLN A 566 12.86 15.00 40.76
CA GLN A 566 13.37 15.83 39.65
C GLN A 566 12.98 17.31 39.77
N ASP A 567 12.50 17.76 40.96
CA ASP A 567 12.10 19.14 41.23
C ASP A 567 10.89 19.62 40.39
N ILE A 568 9.99 18.68 40.04
CA ILE A 568 8.72 18.92 39.33
C ILE A 568 7.58 18.93 40.34
N HIS A 569 6.77 20.00 40.37
CA HIS A 569 5.77 20.22 41.40
C HIS A 569 4.34 20.45 40.90
N ASN A 570 4.16 20.68 39.59
CA ASN A 570 2.85 20.93 38.99
C ASN A 570 2.71 20.29 37.60
N LEU A 571 1.49 20.21 37.11
CA LEU A 571 1.16 19.54 35.84
C LEU A 571 1.73 20.27 34.62
N THR A 572 1.93 21.59 34.69
CA THR A 572 2.57 22.37 33.60
C THR A 572 4.03 21.96 33.43
N GLU A 573 4.73 21.72 34.55
CA GLU A 573 6.11 21.25 34.52
C GLU A 573 6.20 19.81 34.02
N VAL A 574 5.20 18.96 34.30
CA VAL A 574 5.10 17.61 33.70
C VAL A 574 4.99 17.68 32.18
N ASN A 575 4.17 18.58 31.66
CA ASN A 575 4.06 18.83 30.22
C ASN A 575 5.40 19.31 29.62
N ALA A 576 6.12 20.18 30.35
CA ALA A 576 7.43 20.65 29.90
C ALA A 576 8.48 19.55 29.80
N LEU A 577 8.41 18.53 30.66
CA LEU A 577 9.26 17.32 30.55
C LEU A 577 8.94 16.49 29.29
N GLY A 578 7.68 16.42 28.87
CA GLY A 578 7.23 15.72 27.66
C GLY A 578 7.76 16.34 26.38
N ALA A 579 8.09 17.64 26.41
CA ALA A 579 8.67 18.35 25.30
C ALA A 579 10.12 17.88 25.04
N SER A 580 10.25 16.66 24.46
CA SER A 580 11.33 16.31 23.57
C SER A 580 12.71 15.93 24.13
N SER A 581 12.81 14.76 24.70
CA SER A 581 14.08 14.04 24.50
C SER A 581 14.12 13.44 23.08
N VAL A 582 15.26 13.52 22.39
CA VAL A 582 15.48 12.90 21.07
C VAL A 582 15.08 11.41 21.09
N ASP A 583 15.38 10.71 22.19
CA ASP A 583 15.07 9.28 22.35
C ASP A 583 13.58 9.01 22.51
N ALA A 584 12.82 9.93 23.08
CA ALA A 584 11.37 9.84 23.15
C ALA A 584 10.76 9.97 21.74
N VAL A 585 11.18 10.98 20.97
CA VAL A 585 10.72 11.19 19.58
C VAL A 585 11.00 9.96 18.71
N LYS A 586 12.15 9.30 18.88
CA LYS A 586 12.50 8.07 18.14
C LYS A 586 11.59 6.88 18.42
N LYS A 587 10.90 6.86 19.56
CA LYS A 587 10.01 5.79 19.98
C LYS A 587 8.52 6.09 19.71
N MET A 588 8.15 7.34 19.47
CA MET A 588 6.77 7.75 19.19
C MET A 588 6.31 7.24 17.81
N PRO A 589 5.00 7.06 17.58
CA PRO A 589 4.47 6.80 16.25
C PRO A 589 4.77 7.96 15.30
N SER A 590 4.97 7.66 14.03
CA SER A 590 5.13 8.66 12.97
C SER A 590 4.01 8.54 11.96
N TYR A 591 3.61 9.68 11.41
CA TYR A 591 2.54 9.84 10.43
C TYR A 591 3.08 10.53 9.19
N HIS A 592 2.47 10.32 8.04
CA HIS A 592 2.83 11.05 6.84
C HIS A 592 2.31 12.49 6.90
N ALA A 593 3.09 13.42 6.40
CA ALA A 593 2.72 14.82 6.23
C ALA A 593 3.45 15.42 5.02
N ILE A 594 2.75 16.18 4.20
CA ILE A 594 3.38 16.87 3.07
C ILE A 594 3.93 18.23 3.53
N ILE A 595 5.20 18.48 3.28
CA ILE A 595 5.85 19.76 3.57
C ILE A 595 6.36 20.34 2.26
N LEU A 596 5.75 21.45 1.81
CA LEU A 596 6.10 22.13 0.56
C LEU A 596 6.87 23.42 0.84
N ALA A 597 7.86 23.74 0.03
CA ALA A 597 8.57 24.99 0.06
C ALA A 597 7.81 26.08 -0.72
N LYS A 598 7.39 27.15 -0.03
CA LYS A 598 6.68 28.28 -0.63
C LYS A 598 7.62 29.28 -1.33
N ASN A 599 8.84 29.39 -0.82
CA ASN A 599 9.87 30.34 -1.26
C ASN A 599 11.28 29.82 -0.91
N ASP A 600 12.32 30.61 -1.18
CA ASP A 600 13.70 30.23 -0.91
C ASP A 600 14.00 29.99 0.58
N LEU A 601 13.40 30.77 1.48
CA LEU A 601 13.51 30.52 2.91
C LEU A 601 12.88 29.18 3.30
N GLY A 602 11.71 28.89 2.76
CA GLY A 602 11.05 27.59 2.93
C GLY A 602 11.90 26.44 2.41
N ARG A 603 12.56 26.60 1.26
CA ARG A 603 13.49 25.58 0.74
C ARG A 603 14.68 25.33 1.69
N ILE A 604 15.27 26.39 2.25
CA ILE A 604 16.34 26.27 3.24
C ILE A 604 15.83 25.57 4.50
N ASN A 605 14.63 25.95 4.98
CA ASN A 605 14.03 25.34 6.17
C ASN A 605 13.66 23.87 5.92
N LEU A 606 13.18 23.52 4.73
CA LEU A 606 12.94 22.12 4.33
C LEU A 606 14.24 21.30 4.40
N TYR A 607 15.35 21.80 3.87
CA TYR A 607 16.63 21.11 3.96
C TYR A 607 17.11 20.94 5.41
N ARG A 608 16.86 21.93 6.29
CA ARG A 608 17.17 21.83 7.73
C ARG A 608 16.35 20.73 8.39
N LEU A 609 15.04 20.65 8.08
CA LEU A 609 14.16 19.61 8.60
C LEU A 609 14.63 18.22 8.16
N VAL A 610 14.87 18.03 6.87
CA VAL A 610 15.36 16.76 6.32
C VAL A 610 16.73 16.40 6.89
N SER A 611 17.66 17.35 6.98
CA SER A 611 18.98 17.07 7.57
C SER A 611 18.88 16.63 9.03
N GLN A 612 18.06 17.31 9.84
CA GLN A 612 17.89 16.93 11.25
C GLN A 612 17.14 15.61 11.42
N SER A 613 16.19 15.29 10.55
CA SER A 613 15.49 14.02 10.61
C SER A 613 16.43 12.82 10.40
N HIS A 614 17.43 12.96 9.52
CA HIS A 614 18.44 11.93 9.29
C HIS A 614 19.54 11.91 10.34
N LEU A 615 20.05 13.07 10.77
CA LEU A 615 21.19 13.15 11.65
C LEU A 615 20.82 12.96 13.13
N THR A 616 19.63 13.42 13.55
CA THR A 616 19.25 13.48 14.96
C THR A 616 18.12 12.51 15.29
N TYR A 617 17.07 12.48 14.47
CA TYR A 617 15.81 11.79 14.80
C TYR A 617 15.58 10.49 14.02
N PHE A 618 16.59 9.97 13.32
CA PHE A 618 16.46 8.73 12.55
C PHE A 618 16.18 7.53 13.46
N SER A 619 15.07 6.82 13.19
CA SER A 619 14.74 5.53 13.81
C SER A 619 13.79 4.78 12.87
N LYS A 620 14.32 3.78 12.15
CA LYS A 620 13.69 3.11 11.00
C LYS A 620 13.43 4.07 9.82
N HIS A 621 12.91 5.27 10.08
CA HIS A 621 12.62 6.35 9.13
C HIS A 621 13.20 7.67 9.63
N PRO A 622 13.45 8.66 8.75
CA PRO A 622 13.88 10.00 9.11
C PRO A 622 12.70 10.80 9.70
N ARG A 623 12.58 10.80 11.03
CA ARG A 623 11.46 11.39 11.77
C ARG A 623 11.58 12.89 11.90
N ILE A 624 10.47 13.62 11.77
CA ILE A 624 10.43 15.06 11.96
C ILE A 624 9.43 15.39 13.09
N PRO A 625 9.90 15.85 14.27
CA PRO A 625 8.98 16.25 15.33
C PRO A 625 8.24 17.55 14.96
N LYS A 626 6.98 17.68 15.38
CA LYS A 626 6.16 18.89 15.15
C LYS A 626 6.81 20.13 15.74
N SER A 627 7.46 20.02 16.91
CA SER A 627 8.21 21.11 17.53
C SER A 627 9.31 21.66 16.61
N LEU A 628 10.00 20.76 15.88
CA LEU A 628 11.01 21.15 14.91
C LEU A 628 10.39 21.83 13.68
N VAL A 629 9.24 21.32 13.21
CA VAL A 629 8.47 21.97 12.13
C VAL A 629 8.07 23.37 12.54
N MET A 630 7.54 23.57 13.75
CA MET A 630 7.18 24.89 14.26
C MET A 630 8.37 25.85 14.32
N LYS A 631 9.53 25.35 14.73
CA LYS A 631 10.77 26.15 14.75
C LYS A 631 11.18 26.65 13.36
N TYR A 632 10.99 25.88 12.31
CA TYR A 632 11.37 26.21 10.93
C TYR A 632 10.15 26.44 10.03
N ARG A 633 9.02 26.87 10.61
CA ARG A 633 7.71 26.97 9.95
C ARG A 633 7.67 27.96 8.79
N GLU A 634 8.46 29.03 8.88
CA GLU A 634 8.42 30.14 7.94
C GLU A 634 8.80 29.67 6.51
N GLY A 635 7.99 30.08 5.54
CA GLY A 635 8.18 29.72 4.13
C GLY A 635 7.76 28.27 3.77
N LEU A 636 7.16 27.52 4.70
CA LEU A 636 6.64 26.17 4.47
C LEU A 636 5.12 26.16 4.38
N ILE A 637 4.59 25.22 3.63
CA ILE A 637 3.16 24.87 3.54
C ILE A 637 3.02 23.42 3.95
N LEU A 638 2.12 23.12 4.90
CA LEU A 638 1.89 21.79 5.44
C LEU A 638 0.56 21.21 4.96
N GLY A 639 0.60 19.98 4.46
CA GLY A 639 -0.57 19.20 4.05
C GLY A 639 -0.75 17.96 4.93
N SER A 640 -2.00 17.51 5.08
CA SER A 640 -2.37 16.39 5.95
C SER A 640 -1.99 15.01 5.41
N ALA A 641 -1.47 14.92 4.19
CA ALA A 641 -1.04 13.72 3.48
C ALA A 641 -2.14 12.64 3.27
N CYS A 642 -1.71 11.41 3.00
CA CYS A 642 -2.51 10.26 2.61
C CYS A 642 -3.21 9.56 3.79
N GLU A 643 -3.59 8.30 3.63
CA GLU A 643 -4.21 7.46 4.66
C GLU A 643 -3.26 7.14 5.83
N ALA A 644 -1.94 7.24 5.62
CA ALA A 644 -0.93 7.14 6.68
C ALA A 644 -0.73 8.47 7.42
N GLY A 645 -1.42 9.52 7.01
CA GLY A 645 -1.43 10.83 7.66
C GLY A 645 -2.18 10.83 8.99
N GLU A 646 -1.78 11.72 9.89
CA GLU A 646 -2.33 11.80 11.24
C GLU A 646 -3.82 12.11 11.26
N LEU A 647 -4.29 13.01 10.39
CA LEU A 647 -5.72 13.38 10.30
C LEU A 647 -6.56 12.18 9.83
N TYR A 648 -6.14 11.49 8.78
CA TYR A 648 -6.87 10.35 8.25
C TYR A 648 -6.94 9.22 9.30
N ARG A 649 -5.83 8.93 9.99
CA ARG A 649 -5.79 7.94 11.08
C ARG A 649 -6.69 8.33 12.25
N ALA A 650 -6.69 9.61 12.65
CA ALA A 650 -7.57 10.09 13.71
C ALA A 650 -9.06 9.91 13.37
N LEU A 651 -9.44 10.09 12.09
CA LEU A 651 -10.80 9.85 11.62
C LEU A 651 -11.16 8.36 11.61
N LEU A 652 -10.23 7.51 11.18
CA LEU A 652 -10.39 6.04 11.23
C LEU A 652 -10.57 5.53 12.67
N ASP A 653 -9.77 6.06 13.59
CA ASP A 653 -9.81 5.67 15.01
C ASP A 653 -11.02 6.29 15.74
N GLY A 654 -11.80 7.16 15.08
CA GLY A 654 -12.95 7.82 15.66
C GLY A 654 -12.59 8.76 16.81
N GLN A 655 -11.46 9.48 16.70
CA GLN A 655 -11.05 10.44 17.72
C GLN A 655 -12.06 11.57 17.89
N SER A 656 -12.06 12.21 19.06
CA SER A 656 -12.99 13.28 19.38
C SER A 656 -12.86 14.52 18.47
N ASP A 657 -13.95 15.26 18.31
CA ASP A 657 -13.95 16.49 17.49
C ASP A 657 -12.90 17.52 17.97
N ALA A 658 -12.61 17.57 19.27
CA ALA A 658 -11.58 18.46 19.83
C ALA A 658 -10.17 18.04 19.36
N GLN A 659 -9.86 16.73 19.38
CA GLN A 659 -8.58 16.21 18.88
C GLN A 659 -8.45 16.43 17.38
N ILE A 660 -9.50 16.13 16.60
CA ILE A 660 -9.53 16.37 15.15
C ILE A 660 -9.34 17.87 14.86
N ALA A 661 -10.02 18.77 15.60
CA ALA A 661 -9.86 20.20 15.45
C ALA A 661 -8.42 20.68 15.70
N ARG A 662 -7.74 20.11 16.71
CA ARG A 662 -6.32 20.39 16.99
C ARG A 662 -5.44 19.99 15.80
N LEU A 663 -5.67 18.81 15.23
CA LEU A 663 -4.93 18.34 14.07
C LEU A 663 -5.17 19.20 12.83
N VAL A 664 -6.42 19.52 12.51
CA VAL A 664 -6.79 20.36 11.36
C VAL A 664 -6.14 21.74 11.44
N LYS A 665 -6.05 22.33 12.64
CA LYS A 665 -5.43 23.67 12.85
C LYS A 665 -3.93 23.67 12.53
N PHE A 666 -3.22 22.54 12.69
CA PHE A 666 -1.79 22.42 12.44
C PHE A 666 -1.45 22.51 10.94
N TYR A 667 -2.31 21.98 10.06
CA TYR A 667 -2.10 21.95 8.62
C TYR A 667 -2.59 23.22 7.93
N ASP A 668 -1.95 23.58 6.80
CA ASP A 668 -2.40 24.69 5.94
C ASP A 668 -3.48 24.25 4.96
N TYR A 669 -3.42 22.99 4.50
CA TYR A 669 -4.43 22.38 3.65
C TYR A 669 -4.66 20.92 4.06
N LEU A 670 -5.82 20.42 3.71
CA LEU A 670 -6.19 19.02 3.91
C LEU A 670 -6.16 18.28 2.58
N GLU A 671 -5.93 16.98 2.64
CA GLU A 671 -5.77 16.14 1.46
C GLU A 671 -6.84 15.06 1.43
N ILE A 672 -7.41 14.83 0.25
CA ILE A 672 -8.25 13.69 -0.08
C ILE A 672 -7.65 12.94 -1.27
N GLN A 673 -7.89 11.64 -1.34
CA GLN A 673 -7.37 10.79 -2.41
C GLN A 673 -8.49 9.98 -3.08
N PRO A 674 -8.26 9.46 -4.31
CA PRO A 674 -9.19 8.53 -4.95
C PRO A 674 -9.46 7.33 -4.04
N CYS A 675 -10.72 6.87 -4.01
CA CYS A 675 -11.10 5.73 -3.16
C CYS A 675 -10.32 4.45 -3.52
N GLY A 676 -9.87 4.33 -4.77
CA GLY A 676 -9.02 3.23 -5.23
C GLY A 676 -7.71 3.10 -4.45
N ASN A 677 -7.11 4.22 -4.03
CA ASN A 677 -5.86 4.22 -3.25
C ASN A 677 -6.03 3.50 -1.90
N ASN A 678 -7.21 3.61 -1.30
CA ASN A 678 -7.52 3.12 0.04
C ASN A 678 -8.39 1.85 0.04
N LYS A 679 -8.64 1.26 -1.14
CA LYS A 679 -9.51 0.07 -1.27
C LYS A 679 -9.01 -1.13 -0.46
N PHE A 680 -7.71 -1.28 -0.28
CA PHE A 680 -7.09 -2.32 0.53
C PHE A 680 -7.61 -2.34 1.98
N MET A 681 -8.08 -1.21 2.51
CA MET A 681 -8.64 -1.14 3.87
C MET A 681 -9.90 -1.99 4.05
N ILE A 682 -10.67 -2.22 2.97
CA ILE A 682 -11.91 -3.01 3.03
C ILE A 682 -11.62 -4.49 3.34
N ALA A 683 -10.47 -4.98 2.86
CA ALA A 683 -10.03 -6.36 3.10
C ALA A 683 -9.07 -6.49 4.30
N SER A 684 -8.67 -5.37 4.92
CA SER A 684 -7.66 -5.36 5.97
C SER A 684 -8.29 -5.71 7.34
N GLU A 685 -7.86 -6.77 7.97
CA GLU A 685 -8.23 -7.12 9.34
C GLU A 685 -7.80 -6.07 10.37
N ARG A 686 -6.80 -5.24 10.02
CA ARG A 686 -6.28 -4.17 10.89
C ARG A 686 -7.14 -2.91 10.87
N VAL A 687 -8.02 -2.75 9.87
CA VAL A 687 -8.87 -1.58 9.69
C VAL A 687 -10.34 -2.01 9.84
N ARG A 688 -10.85 -2.00 11.06
CA ARG A 688 -12.18 -2.55 11.38
C ARG A 688 -13.36 -1.65 11.01
N ASN A 689 -13.11 -0.38 10.73
CA ASN A 689 -14.16 0.64 10.52
C ASN A 689 -14.44 0.95 9.04
N VAL A 690 -13.78 0.24 8.10
CA VAL A 690 -13.94 0.42 6.65
C VAL A 690 -14.34 -0.93 6.04
N ASN A 691 -15.62 -1.05 5.67
CA ASN A 691 -16.20 -2.28 5.15
C ASN A 691 -16.66 -2.14 3.70
N SER A 692 -16.65 -0.91 3.18
CA SER A 692 -17.16 -0.59 1.85
C SER A 692 -16.48 0.63 1.26
N ILE A 693 -16.61 0.82 -0.05
CA ILE A 693 -16.19 2.06 -0.73
C ILE A 693 -16.91 3.27 -0.17
N GLU A 694 -18.16 3.13 0.26
CA GLU A 694 -18.95 4.21 0.87
C GLU A 694 -18.30 4.71 2.17
N ASP A 695 -17.68 3.85 2.97
CA ASP A 695 -16.98 4.26 4.21
C ASP A 695 -15.75 5.11 3.87
N ILE A 696 -14.98 4.73 2.84
CA ILE A 696 -13.85 5.55 2.34
C ILE A 696 -14.34 6.91 1.82
N GLN A 697 -15.45 6.92 1.09
CA GLN A 697 -16.07 8.17 0.63
C GLN A 697 -16.54 9.05 1.80
N ASN A 698 -17.07 8.44 2.87
CA ASN A 698 -17.51 9.18 4.05
C ASN A 698 -16.33 9.85 4.79
N ILE A 699 -15.17 9.19 4.84
CA ILE A 699 -13.94 9.82 5.37
C ILE A 699 -13.54 11.01 4.50
N ASN A 700 -13.52 10.88 3.17
CA ASN A 700 -13.23 11.97 2.27
C ASN A 700 -14.24 13.14 2.44
N ARG A 701 -15.55 12.84 2.55
CA ARG A 701 -16.60 13.85 2.82
C ARG A 701 -16.37 14.56 4.17
N LYS A 702 -15.97 13.82 5.21
CA LYS A 702 -15.65 14.39 6.52
C LYS A 702 -14.45 15.33 6.43
N ILE A 703 -13.38 14.97 5.70
CA ILE A 703 -12.22 15.84 5.48
C ILE A 703 -12.62 17.12 4.74
N VAL A 704 -13.48 17.02 3.71
CA VAL A 704 -14.02 18.20 2.99
C VAL A 704 -14.80 19.10 3.94
N SER A 705 -15.71 18.53 4.74
CA SER A 705 -16.50 19.27 5.73
C SER A 705 -15.62 19.97 6.78
N LEU A 706 -14.53 19.31 7.22
CA LEU A 706 -13.54 19.91 8.12
C LEU A 706 -12.80 21.08 7.44
N GLY A 707 -12.47 20.94 6.15
CA GLY A 707 -11.88 22.03 5.37
C GLY A 707 -12.80 23.27 5.34
N GLU A 708 -14.09 23.08 5.09
CA GLU A 708 -15.08 24.15 5.12
C GLU A 708 -15.21 24.77 6.52
N GLN A 709 -15.37 23.94 7.54
CA GLN A 709 -15.54 24.37 8.93
C GLN A 709 -14.34 25.20 9.45
N PHE A 710 -13.12 24.81 9.09
CA PHE A 710 -11.90 25.45 9.56
C PHE A 710 -11.27 26.39 8.54
N HIS A 711 -11.96 26.67 7.44
CA HIS A 711 -11.50 27.53 6.33
C HIS A 711 -10.11 27.09 5.79
N LYS A 712 -9.89 25.78 5.66
CA LYS A 712 -8.68 25.18 5.08
C LYS A 712 -8.95 24.73 3.66
N PRO A 713 -8.06 25.04 2.69
CA PRO A 713 -8.16 24.44 1.37
C PRO A 713 -8.14 22.89 1.47
N VAL A 714 -9.00 22.26 0.69
CA VAL A 714 -8.94 20.80 0.49
C VAL A 714 -8.45 20.53 -0.92
N VAL A 715 -7.44 19.70 -1.04
CA VAL A 715 -6.83 19.33 -2.33
C VAL A 715 -7.00 17.84 -2.58
N ALA A 716 -7.27 17.50 -3.84
CA ALA A 716 -7.29 16.10 -4.26
C ALA A 716 -5.95 15.75 -4.90
N THR A 717 -5.25 14.78 -4.34
CA THR A 717 -3.98 14.26 -4.83
C THR A 717 -4.13 12.80 -5.23
N CYS A 718 -3.12 12.22 -5.87
CA CYS A 718 -3.17 10.82 -6.31
C CYS A 718 -2.11 9.96 -5.65
N ASP A 719 -1.22 10.56 -4.86
CA ASP A 719 -0.12 9.82 -4.22
C ASP A 719 0.68 9.02 -5.25
N VAL A 720 1.21 9.76 -6.21
CA VAL A 720 1.79 9.18 -7.43
C VAL A 720 3.11 8.49 -7.14
N HIS A 721 3.21 7.18 -7.43
CA HIS A 721 4.44 6.40 -7.30
C HIS A 721 4.98 5.92 -8.66
N PHE A 722 4.14 5.94 -9.69
CA PHE A 722 4.52 5.60 -11.06
C PHE A 722 3.72 6.41 -12.10
N LEU A 723 4.18 6.44 -13.35
CA LEU A 723 3.60 7.31 -14.37
C LEU A 723 2.36 6.73 -15.02
N ASP A 724 2.43 5.50 -15.47
CA ASP A 724 1.37 4.85 -16.25
C ASP A 724 0.84 3.61 -15.51
N PRO A 725 -0.44 3.22 -15.66
CA PRO A 725 -1.01 2.05 -14.97
C PRO A 725 -0.19 0.78 -15.15
N GLU A 726 0.45 0.61 -16.29
CA GLU A 726 1.26 -0.56 -16.64
C GLU A 726 2.58 -0.62 -15.83
N ASP A 727 3.02 0.50 -15.26
CA ASP A 727 4.24 0.58 -14.45
C ASP A 727 4.05 -0.05 -13.06
N GLU A 728 2.82 -0.36 -12.66
CA GLU A 728 2.47 -1.02 -11.39
C GLU A 728 3.31 -2.29 -11.15
N VAL A 729 3.56 -3.06 -12.20
CA VAL A 729 4.36 -4.29 -12.11
C VAL A 729 5.77 -4.06 -11.55
N TYR A 730 6.37 -2.90 -11.83
CA TYR A 730 7.70 -2.56 -11.29
C TYR A 730 7.65 -2.27 -9.80
N ARG A 731 6.60 -1.58 -9.34
CA ARG A 731 6.38 -1.35 -7.90
C ARG A 731 6.18 -2.67 -7.17
N ARG A 732 5.37 -3.56 -7.71
CA ARG A 732 5.16 -4.92 -7.20
C ARG A 732 6.47 -5.68 -7.03
N ILE A 733 7.35 -5.66 -8.03
CA ILE A 733 8.66 -6.30 -7.98
C ILE A 733 9.54 -5.70 -6.87
N ILE A 734 9.57 -4.37 -6.72
CA ILE A 734 10.35 -3.69 -5.68
C ILE A 734 9.84 -4.08 -4.30
N MET A 735 8.53 -4.01 -4.06
CA MET A 735 7.90 -4.36 -2.79
C MET A 735 8.11 -5.83 -2.43
N ALA A 736 7.90 -6.75 -3.38
CA ALA A 736 8.17 -8.18 -3.17
C ALA A 736 9.65 -8.45 -2.86
N GLY A 737 10.57 -7.78 -3.55
CA GLY A 737 12.01 -7.84 -3.28
C GLY A 737 12.41 -7.32 -1.90
N ARG A 738 11.60 -6.48 -1.28
CA ARG A 738 11.76 -5.94 0.09
C ARG A 738 11.05 -6.78 1.14
N GLY A 739 10.30 -7.81 0.75
CA GLY A 739 9.60 -8.72 1.65
C GLY A 739 8.26 -8.19 2.16
N PHE A 740 7.58 -7.34 1.40
CA PHE A 740 6.20 -6.94 1.70
C PHE A 740 5.25 -8.07 1.31
N ASP A 741 4.46 -8.54 2.26
CA ASP A 741 3.52 -9.66 2.07
C ASP A 741 2.33 -9.27 1.16
N ASP A 742 2.02 -7.97 1.09
CA ASP A 742 0.94 -7.36 0.31
C ASP A 742 1.41 -6.79 -1.05
N ALA A 743 2.60 -7.20 -1.52
CA ALA A 743 3.15 -6.71 -2.78
C ALA A 743 2.26 -6.94 -4.00
N ASP A 744 1.43 -7.98 -3.99
CA ASP A 744 0.49 -8.31 -5.08
C ASP A 744 -0.80 -7.48 -5.05
N ASP A 745 -1.12 -6.81 -3.93
CA ASP A 745 -2.31 -5.97 -3.79
C ASP A 745 -1.95 -4.49 -4.04
N GLN A 746 -1.83 -4.12 -5.32
CA GLN A 746 -1.38 -2.80 -5.72
C GLN A 746 -2.52 -1.77 -5.81
N ALA A 747 -2.33 -0.64 -5.14
CA ALA A 747 -3.18 0.53 -5.31
C ALA A 747 -2.87 1.26 -6.64
N PRO A 748 -3.85 1.96 -7.27
CA PRO A 748 -3.68 2.65 -8.54
C PRO A 748 -2.92 3.99 -8.40
N LEU A 749 -1.69 3.95 -7.88
CA LEU A 749 -0.85 5.11 -7.56
C LEU A 749 -0.13 5.71 -8.78
N TYR A 750 -0.79 5.75 -9.94
CA TYR A 750 -0.23 6.34 -11.14
C TYR A 750 -0.61 7.82 -11.30
N LEU A 751 0.11 8.55 -12.15
CA LEU A 751 -0.22 9.94 -12.46
C LEU A 751 -1.57 10.02 -13.20
N HIS A 752 -2.63 10.42 -12.51
CA HIS A 752 -3.98 10.51 -13.06
C HIS A 752 -4.19 11.75 -13.94
N LEU A 753 -5.11 11.61 -14.91
CA LEU A 753 -5.59 12.71 -15.74
C LEU A 753 -6.43 13.70 -14.91
N SER A 754 -6.56 14.93 -15.36
CA SER A 754 -7.35 15.96 -14.66
C SER A 754 -8.85 15.62 -14.55
N LEU A 755 -9.34 14.68 -15.37
CA LEU A 755 -10.74 14.23 -15.33
C LEU A 755 -11.08 13.28 -14.18
N ILE A 756 -10.11 12.79 -13.41
CA ILE A 756 -10.36 11.85 -12.32
C ILE A 756 -11.36 12.39 -11.31
N HIS A 757 -11.36 13.69 -11.07
CA HIS A 757 -12.33 14.35 -10.17
C HIS A 757 -13.78 14.27 -10.64
N ILE A 758 -14.01 13.88 -11.91
CA ILE A 758 -15.35 13.75 -12.51
C ILE A 758 -15.82 12.29 -12.47
N SER A 759 -14.91 11.34 -12.61
CA SER A 759 -15.21 9.90 -12.68
C SER A 759 -15.28 9.22 -11.32
N GLU A 760 -14.49 9.67 -10.36
CA GLU A 760 -14.59 9.23 -8.98
C GLU A 760 -15.72 10.00 -8.26
N PRO A 761 -16.45 9.38 -7.32
CA PRO A 761 -17.60 10.02 -6.66
C PRO A 761 -17.24 11.19 -5.74
N THR A 762 -16.13 11.85 -5.96
CA THR A 762 -15.82 13.20 -5.50
C THR A 762 -16.70 14.28 -6.18
N ARG A 763 -17.82 13.88 -6.82
CA ARG A 763 -18.85 14.77 -7.42
C ARG A 763 -19.38 15.86 -6.47
N LEU A 764 -18.99 15.85 -5.21
CA LEU A 764 -19.35 16.88 -4.24
C LEU A 764 -18.48 18.15 -4.28
N LEU A 765 -17.43 18.20 -5.12
CA LEU A 765 -16.53 19.36 -5.21
C LEU A 765 -16.76 20.25 -6.46
N SER A 766 -17.87 20.08 -7.16
CA SER A 766 -18.27 20.98 -8.25
C SER A 766 -19.41 21.90 -7.81
N ILE A 767 -19.23 22.58 -6.69
CA ILE A 767 -20.03 23.77 -6.34
C ILE A 767 -19.10 24.95 -6.23
#